data_d9c02d12a05b844c05a44d9cb0450e1e
#
_entry.id   d9c02d12a05b844c05a44d9cb0450e1e
#
_cell.length_a   1.000
_cell.length_b   1.000
_cell.length_c   1.000
_cell.angle_alpha   90.00
_cell.angle_beta   90.00
_cell.angle_gamma   90.00
#
_symmetry.space_group_name_H-M   'P 1'
#
loop_
_entity.id
_entity.type
_entity.pdbx_description
1 polymer ?
#
loop_
_entity_poly.entity_id
_entity_poly.type
_entity_poly.pdbx_seq_one_letter_code
_entity_poly.pdbx_strand_id
1 'polypeptide(L)'
;TQTENQTQEKEGQEQQPQNNKNPFLNPEYSDCLRDEFGNERFEQLQNERPTSEEEQRIARCMGAQGQGPQGQGPQGQGPQGQGPEESAEQTIEKAIGVIQNATQEVLDCISNYFGTEVYKKVVEDLEPDEFEAGIVIQCKEAPQGSTEEAGGSSGENSSEADNTTAEQASSPEVFDDWYSLNVYEYNSSYSVPTSNSNTGFGLNESADIILSGYGFNNSGGKTKLNHPVSVSSDGQKLAVTDRFNNRILIWNTIPNKKTDPDIVIGQQNFTTQNHGSALNQLNFPGQVIITPDSKMLVADSENDRVLVWTTFPTVSGQSADYAIPVTDYVSMGDSWPWGVWSNGEKTIITATVAETVLFWNSFPGPSTPPDVTLQSSQIGTPRSIISNGDYIMIGDENASGSCSGLNGNRSTHVFTSWPTSSKDPDACVEQWVSGVIDNGKIYSIPAGGEFLYLWDELYTTSADLKSKAKNALPGQGHRWAGGDDGGATVANGKLFIAEYNGNRISVYDSLPTSATQKPDWSLMADNILDYPLIDDFIIQNPVPESDGDIFIVTSGFDRSLSVWKKHPGSNGAKPDMVFRRFDDQPWDNTFNNKALFIAGRNKVFGWYDFEKTIESGNYSFDINTSEIGSISLNSIKGIAYNGTYFAVGTTEKKIYIWEGIPAITDEPKYTLSSPVGVGRMDMNNDWLVFSPSPSSGQSVHAIKLSELAGEVFRPVPGYSDFPQGVSINEKGFFIAEQGKDRVIGWSNVEEALNGTSHTMSFGGDTGKTGTGTKMASSVHWDGHYLWVGEFKFSNRLTGFAPSK
;
A
#
# COMPACT_ATOMS: atom_id res chain seq x y z
N THR A 1 28.86 23.13 -60.29
CA THR A 1 29.02 24.54 -60.73
C THR A 1 27.91 25.42 -60.13
N GLN A 2 28.39 26.31 -59.26
CA GLN A 2 27.84 27.61 -58.91
C GLN A 2 26.54 27.61 -58.13
N THR A 3 26.62 27.94 -56.85
CA THR A 3 26.73 29.28 -56.21
C THR A 3 25.62 30.22 -56.62
N GLU A 4 24.79 30.58 -55.64
CA GLU A 4 24.59 31.91 -55.06
C GLU A 4 23.36 32.00 -54.23
N ASN A 5 23.57 32.30 -52.97
CA ASN A 5 23.01 33.38 -52.15
C ASN A 5 21.60 33.95 -52.51
N GLN A 6 20.68 33.92 -51.59
CA GLN A 6 20.24 35.09 -50.81
C GLN A 6 19.10 34.79 -49.85
N THR A 7 19.35 35.09 -48.58
CA THR A 7 18.66 36.02 -47.68
C THR A 7 17.16 35.79 -47.39
N GLN A 8 16.95 35.48 -46.09
CA GLN A 8 15.93 35.97 -45.17
C GLN A 8 14.46 35.89 -45.58
N GLU A 9 13.74 35.04 -44.84
CA GLU A 9 12.69 35.59 -43.98
C GLU A 9 12.44 34.62 -42.79
N LYS A 10 12.44 35.23 -41.57
CA LYS A 10 12.06 34.58 -40.33
C LYS A 10 10.55 34.53 -40.30
N GLU A 11 9.97 33.36 -40.28
CA GLU A 11 8.65 33.14 -39.67
C GLU A 11 8.80 32.21 -38.49
N GLY A 12 8.20 32.67 -37.39
CA GLY A 12 8.38 32.09 -36.07
C GLY A 12 7.76 30.70 -35.92
N GLN A 13 8.55 29.79 -35.41
CA GLN A 13 8.02 28.66 -34.74
C GLN A 13 7.55 29.09 -33.33
N GLU A 14 6.26 29.13 -33.13
CA GLU A 14 5.66 29.14 -31.79
C GLU A 14 6.14 27.90 -31.05
N GLN A 15 7.03 28.13 -30.08
CA GLN A 15 7.34 27.13 -29.07
C GLN A 15 6.14 27.03 -28.15
N GLN A 16 5.57 25.81 -28.04
CA GLN A 16 4.65 25.48 -26.97
C GLN A 16 5.30 25.74 -25.61
N PRO A 17 4.59 26.32 -24.63
CA PRO A 17 5.14 26.61 -23.33
C PRO A 17 5.47 25.29 -22.60
N GLN A 18 6.73 25.05 -22.32
CA GLN A 18 7.16 24.07 -21.34
C GLN A 18 6.60 24.50 -19.98
N ASN A 19 5.88 23.60 -19.34
CA ASN A 19 5.31 23.79 -18.02
C ASN A 19 6.44 24.00 -17.00
N ASN A 20 6.68 25.23 -16.64
CA ASN A 20 7.78 25.65 -15.78
C ASN A 20 7.26 25.71 -14.33
N LYS A 21 7.56 24.69 -13.52
CA LYS A 21 7.18 24.61 -12.10
C LYS A 21 7.88 25.67 -11.20
N ASN A 22 8.59 26.63 -11.77
CA ASN A 22 9.26 27.69 -11.01
C ASN A 22 8.32 28.89 -10.84
N PRO A 23 7.86 29.21 -9.61
CA PRO A 23 6.92 30.32 -9.35
C PRO A 23 7.48 31.71 -9.76
N PHE A 24 8.80 31.87 -9.79
CA PHE A 24 9.44 33.09 -10.21
C PHE A 24 9.36 33.33 -11.72
N LEU A 25 9.02 32.33 -12.51
CA LEU A 25 8.82 32.41 -13.96
C LEU A 25 7.35 32.50 -14.37
N ASN A 26 6.43 32.41 -13.40
CA ASN A 26 5.00 32.55 -13.64
C ASN A 26 4.58 34.02 -13.56
N PRO A 27 4.06 34.64 -14.64
CA PRO A 27 3.63 36.03 -14.64
C PRO A 27 2.57 36.36 -13.58
N GLU A 28 1.76 35.37 -13.16
CA GLU A 28 0.68 35.56 -12.20
C GLU A 28 1.19 35.88 -10.79
N TYR A 29 2.37 35.36 -10.43
CA TYR A 29 2.95 35.56 -9.09
C TYR A 29 4.13 36.48 -9.06
N SER A 30 4.67 36.85 -10.22
CA SER A 30 5.91 37.63 -10.35
C SER A 30 5.81 39.01 -9.72
N ASP A 31 4.66 39.64 -9.80
CA ASP A 31 4.47 41.01 -9.24
C ASP A 31 4.43 40.96 -7.70
N CYS A 32 3.68 39.99 -7.12
CA CYS A 32 3.68 39.75 -5.67
C CYS A 32 5.07 39.39 -5.15
N LEU A 33 5.79 38.53 -5.85
CA LEU A 33 7.12 38.09 -5.44
C LEU A 33 8.14 39.23 -5.53
N ARG A 34 8.02 40.14 -6.51
CA ARG A 34 8.86 41.35 -6.60
C ARG A 34 8.57 42.39 -5.51
N ASP A 35 7.30 42.53 -5.16
CA ASP A 35 6.88 43.40 -4.06
C ASP A 35 7.35 42.86 -2.71
N GLU A 36 7.30 41.53 -2.52
CA GLU A 36 7.67 40.90 -1.26
C GLU A 36 9.21 40.83 -1.04
N PHE A 37 10.00 40.62 -2.11
CA PHE A 37 11.45 40.38 -2.01
C PHE A 37 12.31 41.56 -2.56
N GLY A 38 11.72 42.46 -3.30
CA GLY A 38 12.44 43.49 -4.10
C GLY A 38 13.09 42.89 -5.35
N ASN A 39 13.34 43.72 -6.36
CA ASN A 39 13.83 43.27 -7.67
C ASN A 39 15.16 42.50 -7.59
N GLU A 40 16.09 42.91 -6.75
CA GLU A 40 17.42 42.31 -6.65
C GLU A 40 17.33 40.88 -6.05
N ARG A 41 16.57 40.65 -4.96
CA ARG A 41 16.41 39.35 -4.34
C ARG A 41 15.50 38.43 -5.17
N PHE A 42 14.51 39.03 -5.85
CA PHE A 42 13.66 38.27 -6.78
C PHE A 42 14.48 37.65 -7.92
N GLU A 43 15.41 38.37 -8.54
CA GLU A 43 16.27 37.85 -9.60
C GLU A 43 17.27 36.80 -9.08
N GLN A 44 17.75 36.92 -7.83
CA GLN A 44 18.59 35.90 -7.20
C GLN A 44 17.82 34.60 -6.93
N LEU A 45 16.59 34.72 -6.43
CA LEU A 45 15.74 33.56 -6.11
C LEU A 45 15.28 32.74 -7.34
N GLN A 46 15.46 33.28 -8.55
CA GLN A 46 15.28 32.46 -9.77
C GLN A 46 16.37 31.39 -9.95
N ASN A 47 17.53 31.57 -9.36
CA ASN A 47 18.71 30.74 -9.53
C ASN A 47 19.31 30.22 -8.20
N GLU A 48 18.81 30.74 -7.07
CA GLU A 48 19.26 30.37 -5.72
C GLU A 48 18.08 29.74 -4.95
N ARG A 49 18.39 28.84 -4.06
CA ARG A 49 17.37 28.24 -3.18
C ARG A 49 16.91 29.24 -2.13
N PRO A 50 15.59 29.44 -1.95
CA PRO A 50 15.07 30.30 -0.88
C PRO A 50 15.37 29.71 0.49
N THR A 51 15.51 30.56 1.50
CA THR A 51 15.52 30.14 2.90
C THR A 51 14.12 29.70 3.36
N SER A 52 14.01 28.97 4.48
CA SER A 52 12.71 28.54 5.02
C SER A 52 11.75 29.69 5.31
N GLU A 53 12.26 30.89 5.64
CA GLU A 53 11.46 32.10 5.82
C GLU A 53 11.00 32.67 4.47
N GLU A 54 11.86 32.63 3.47
CA GLU A 54 11.52 33.04 2.11
C GLU A 54 10.55 32.08 1.44
N GLU A 55 10.64 30.76 1.69
CA GLU A 55 9.67 29.76 1.21
C GLU A 55 8.24 30.05 1.74
N GLN A 56 8.11 30.46 2.99
CA GLN A 56 6.82 30.88 3.55
C GLN A 56 6.28 32.16 2.92
N ARG A 57 7.16 33.07 2.54
CA ARG A 57 6.81 34.32 1.86
C ARG A 57 6.39 34.04 0.41
N ILE A 58 7.08 33.15 -0.28
CA ILE A 58 6.72 32.65 -1.62
C ILE A 58 5.35 32.00 -1.61
N ALA A 59 5.08 31.12 -0.63
CA ALA A 59 3.79 30.45 -0.47
C ALA A 59 2.62 31.43 -0.28
N ARG A 60 2.83 32.55 0.41
CA ARG A 60 1.81 33.62 0.53
C ARG A 60 1.47 34.27 -0.81
N CYS A 61 2.45 34.50 -1.65
CA CYS A 61 2.24 35.05 -2.99
C CYS A 61 1.52 34.06 -3.92
N MET A 62 1.69 32.75 -3.68
CA MET A 62 1.04 31.68 -4.47
C MET A 62 -0.40 31.38 -4.03
N GLY A 63 -0.99 32.20 -3.17
CA GLY A 63 -2.41 32.09 -2.80
C GLY A 63 -2.75 31.10 -1.70
N ALA A 64 -1.78 30.58 -0.94
CA ALA A 64 -2.02 29.84 0.29
C ALA A 64 -2.49 30.82 1.40
N GLN A 65 -3.69 31.38 1.26
CA GLN A 65 -4.33 32.22 2.27
C GLN A 65 -5.18 31.36 3.20
N GLY A 66 -4.66 31.11 4.37
CA GLY A 66 -5.42 30.64 5.51
C GLY A 66 -4.75 31.00 6.81
N GLN A 67 -4.85 32.28 7.21
CA GLN A 67 -5.07 32.78 8.57
C GLN A 67 -4.61 34.25 8.68
N GLY A 68 -5.56 35.16 8.67
CA GLY A 68 -5.37 36.57 9.04
C GLY A 68 -5.42 36.80 10.55
N PRO A 69 -4.93 37.91 11.07
CA PRO A 69 -4.65 38.15 12.48
C PRO A 69 -5.91 38.33 13.33
N GLN A 70 -5.84 37.85 14.55
CA GLN A 70 -6.87 38.01 15.59
C GLN A 70 -7.19 39.47 15.86
N GLY A 71 -8.41 39.90 15.54
CA GLY A 71 -9.02 41.14 15.99
C GLY A 71 -10.15 40.85 16.97
N GLN A 72 -10.07 41.43 18.17
CA GLN A 72 -11.10 41.32 19.22
C GLN A 72 -12.38 42.04 18.83
N GLY A 73 -13.56 41.42 19.10
CA GLY A 73 -14.85 42.09 19.19
C GLY A 73 -16.02 41.11 18.96
N PRO A 74 -17.24 41.45 19.42
CA PRO A 74 -17.75 41.07 20.72
C PRO A 74 -18.77 39.91 20.66
N GLN A 75 -19.10 39.38 21.85
CA GLN A 75 -20.02 38.30 22.17
C GLN A 75 -21.41 38.44 21.53
N GLY A 76 -21.84 37.40 20.80
CA GLY A 76 -23.24 37.17 20.44
C GLY A 76 -23.63 35.74 20.71
N GLN A 77 -24.57 35.51 21.56
CA GLN A 77 -25.17 34.26 22.01
C GLN A 77 -25.93 33.57 20.85
N GLY A 78 -25.71 32.29 20.64
CA GLY A 78 -26.54 31.40 19.81
C GLY A 78 -26.25 29.94 20.11
N PRO A 79 -27.16 28.99 19.83
CA PRO A 79 -27.59 28.01 20.83
C PRO A 79 -26.71 26.76 20.95
N GLN A 80 -26.72 26.24 22.14
CA GLN A 80 -26.08 25.02 22.64
C GLN A 80 -26.60 23.77 21.95
N GLY A 81 -25.67 22.86 21.58
CA GLY A 81 -25.96 21.53 21.09
C GLY A 81 -24.74 20.69 20.71
N GLN A 82 -23.73 20.65 21.59
CA GLN A 82 -22.72 19.59 21.56
C GLN A 82 -22.53 19.11 23.01
N GLY A 83 -22.73 17.80 23.20
CA GLY A 83 -22.33 17.14 24.43
C GLY A 83 -20.80 17.20 24.56
N PRO A 84 -20.26 17.17 25.76
CA PRO A 84 -18.80 17.22 25.95
C PRO A 84 -18.17 15.96 25.35
N GLU A 85 -17.09 16.10 24.62
CA GLU A 85 -16.15 15.01 24.30
C GLU A 85 -15.73 14.38 25.64
N GLU A 86 -15.99 13.08 25.81
CA GLU A 86 -15.52 12.32 26.96
C GLU A 86 -13.98 12.34 26.96
N SER A 87 -13.37 12.68 28.10
CA SER A 87 -11.93 12.61 28.24
C SER A 87 -11.48 11.14 28.31
N ALA A 88 -10.21 10.86 27.96
CA ALA A 88 -9.63 9.52 28.07
C ALA A 88 -9.89 8.88 29.46
N GLU A 89 -9.78 9.67 30.53
CA GLU A 89 -10.08 9.22 31.90
C GLU A 89 -11.54 8.81 32.07
N GLN A 90 -12.49 9.52 31.47
CA GLN A 90 -13.92 9.19 31.53
C GLN A 90 -14.24 7.92 30.74
N THR A 91 -13.56 7.70 29.60
CA THR A 91 -13.69 6.47 28.80
C THR A 91 -13.18 5.27 29.58
N ILE A 92 -12.04 5.37 30.23
CA ILE A 92 -11.47 4.32 31.09
C ILE A 92 -12.37 4.00 32.29
N GLU A 93 -12.87 5.01 33.00
CA GLU A 93 -13.81 4.81 34.11
C GLU A 93 -15.09 4.10 33.67
N LYS A 94 -15.61 4.45 32.50
CA LYS A 94 -16.81 3.82 31.91
C LYS A 94 -16.55 2.36 31.55
N ALA A 95 -15.38 2.05 30.98
CA ALA A 95 -14.99 0.67 30.65
C ALA A 95 -14.85 -0.19 31.91
N ILE A 96 -14.18 0.30 32.97
CA ILE A 96 -14.08 -0.39 34.25
C ILE A 96 -15.47 -0.70 34.81
N GLY A 97 -16.42 0.25 34.74
CA GLY A 97 -17.79 0.04 35.12
C GLY A 97 -18.53 -1.02 34.29
N VAL A 98 -18.17 -1.15 33.00
CA VAL A 98 -18.67 -2.22 32.12
C VAL A 98 -18.15 -3.58 32.56
N ILE A 99 -16.83 -3.72 32.80
CA ILE A 99 -16.20 -4.98 33.21
C ILE A 99 -16.75 -5.48 34.55
N GLN A 100 -16.88 -4.58 35.51
CA GLN A 100 -17.39 -4.93 36.85
C GLN A 100 -18.83 -5.47 36.86
N ASN A 101 -19.60 -5.19 35.82
CA ASN A 101 -20.99 -5.62 35.65
C ASN A 101 -21.18 -6.46 34.37
N ALA A 102 -20.11 -7.00 33.81
CA ALA A 102 -20.14 -7.74 32.55
C ALA A 102 -20.87 -9.08 32.67
N THR A 103 -21.71 -9.39 31.68
CA THR A 103 -22.22 -10.74 31.47
C THR A 103 -21.12 -11.63 30.85
N GLN A 104 -21.31 -12.96 30.88
CA GLN A 104 -20.35 -13.88 30.27
C GLN A 104 -20.17 -13.58 28.78
N GLU A 105 -21.20 -13.16 28.08
CA GLU A 105 -21.16 -12.80 26.66
C GLU A 105 -20.26 -11.57 26.39
N VAL A 106 -20.30 -10.58 27.30
CA VAL A 106 -19.42 -9.41 27.25
C VAL A 106 -17.98 -9.80 27.54
N LEU A 107 -17.76 -10.69 28.51
CA LEU A 107 -16.43 -11.21 28.83
C LEU A 107 -15.86 -12.06 27.70
N ASP A 108 -16.69 -12.87 27.05
CA ASP A 108 -16.30 -13.67 25.88
C ASP A 108 -15.98 -12.75 24.70
N CYS A 109 -16.74 -11.68 24.49
CA CYS A 109 -16.40 -10.65 23.50
C CYS A 109 -15.03 -10.02 23.78
N ILE A 110 -14.79 -9.58 25.01
CA ILE A 110 -13.51 -8.96 25.41
C ILE A 110 -12.35 -9.97 25.24
N SER A 111 -12.56 -11.25 25.62
CA SER A 111 -11.55 -12.29 25.48
C SER A 111 -11.19 -12.60 24.02
N ASN A 112 -12.13 -12.41 23.11
CA ASN A 112 -11.89 -12.56 21.66
C ASN A 112 -11.09 -11.41 21.05
N TYR A 113 -11.08 -10.25 21.68
CA TYR A 113 -10.29 -9.09 21.24
C TYR A 113 -8.86 -9.10 21.75
N PHE A 114 -8.64 -9.64 22.96
CA PHE A 114 -7.38 -9.53 23.67
C PHE A 114 -6.73 -10.90 23.88
N GLY A 115 -5.44 -10.97 23.69
CA GLY A 115 -4.66 -12.14 24.13
C GLY A 115 -4.67 -12.25 25.66
N THR A 116 -4.27 -13.42 26.19
CA THR A 116 -4.40 -13.80 27.59
C THR A 116 -3.85 -12.76 28.58
N GLU A 117 -2.71 -12.16 28.27
CA GLU A 117 -2.07 -11.15 29.15
C GLU A 117 -2.86 -9.84 29.16
N VAL A 118 -3.30 -9.35 27.99
CA VAL A 118 -4.10 -8.12 27.89
C VAL A 118 -5.48 -8.33 28.51
N TYR A 119 -6.11 -9.48 28.30
CA TYR A 119 -7.37 -9.83 28.93
C TYR A 119 -7.25 -9.78 30.46
N LYS A 120 -6.17 -10.34 31.01
CA LYS A 120 -5.88 -10.31 32.45
C LYS A 120 -5.75 -8.89 32.94
N LYS A 121 -4.94 -8.06 32.31
CA LYS A 121 -4.76 -6.63 32.62
C LYS A 121 -6.10 -5.88 32.59
N VAL A 122 -6.89 -6.08 31.55
CA VAL A 122 -8.16 -5.37 31.33
C VAL A 122 -9.28 -5.86 32.26
N VAL A 123 -9.45 -7.17 32.43
CA VAL A 123 -10.60 -7.77 33.10
C VAL A 123 -10.32 -8.14 34.55
N GLU A 124 -9.16 -8.73 34.85
CA GLU A 124 -8.80 -9.17 36.20
C GLU A 124 -8.18 -8.03 37.02
N ASP A 125 -7.25 -7.26 36.43
CA ASP A 125 -6.53 -6.19 37.13
C ASP A 125 -7.29 -4.85 37.05
N LEU A 126 -8.26 -4.70 36.13
CA LEU A 126 -9.07 -3.50 35.88
C LEU A 126 -8.23 -2.26 35.50
N GLU A 127 -7.20 -2.48 34.67
CA GLU A 127 -6.27 -1.45 34.18
C GLU A 127 -6.30 -1.30 32.65
N PRO A 128 -7.47 -1.07 31.99
CA PRO A 128 -7.51 -0.81 30.56
C PRO A 128 -6.88 0.54 30.23
N ASP A 129 -6.15 0.62 29.11
CA ASP A 129 -5.83 1.92 28.52
C ASP A 129 -7.03 2.48 27.72
N GLU A 130 -6.88 3.66 27.14
CA GLU A 130 -7.97 4.34 26.40
C GLU A 130 -8.49 3.51 25.21
N PHE A 131 -7.60 2.83 24.49
CA PHE A 131 -7.97 1.99 23.36
C PHE A 131 -8.69 0.71 23.83
N GLU A 132 -8.15 0.04 24.85
CA GLU A 132 -8.74 -1.14 25.45
C GLU A 132 -10.11 -0.82 26.08
N ALA A 133 -10.24 0.34 26.71
CA ALA A 133 -11.49 0.86 27.25
C ALA A 133 -12.56 1.06 26.16
N GLY A 134 -12.16 1.56 24.99
CA GLY A 134 -13.04 1.69 23.83
C GLY A 134 -13.62 0.34 23.38
N ILE A 135 -12.78 -0.71 23.33
CA ILE A 135 -13.19 -2.07 22.96
C ILE A 135 -14.16 -2.65 24.00
N VAL A 136 -13.88 -2.49 25.27
CA VAL A 136 -14.76 -2.95 26.35
C VAL A 136 -16.16 -2.34 26.26
N ILE A 137 -16.24 -1.04 25.99
CA ILE A 137 -17.52 -0.33 25.81
C ILE A 137 -18.26 -0.86 24.58
N GLN A 138 -17.54 -1.11 23.49
CA GLN A 138 -18.08 -1.67 22.26
C GLN A 138 -18.65 -3.08 22.45
N CYS A 139 -18.01 -3.94 23.24
CA CYS A 139 -18.52 -5.26 23.59
C CYS A 139 -19.84 -5.21 24.37
N LYS A 140 -20.06 -4.18 25.18
CA LYS A 140 -21.33 -3.98 25.88
C LYS A 140 -22.46 -3.51 24.98
N GLU A 141 -22.14 -2.70 23.98
CA GLU A 141 -23.10 -2.05 23.08
C GLU A 141 -23.49 -2.93 21.88
N ALA A 142 -22.79 -4.07 21.67
CA ALA A 142 -23.12 -5.03 20.63
C ALA A 142 -24.54 -5.62 20.83
N PRO A 143 -25.38 -5.76 19.78
CA PRO A 143 -26.72 -6.33 19.91
C PRO A 143 -26.65 -7.75 20.44
N GLN A 144 -27.23 -8.00 21.59
CA GLN A 144 -27.35 -9.33 22.18
C GLN A 144 -28.29 -10.18 21.32
N GLY A 145 -27.75 -11.22 20.65
CA GLY A 145 -28.53 -12.20 19.91
C GLY A 145 -29.38 -13.03 20.87
N SER A 146 -30.70 -12.99 20.65
CA SER A 146 -31.67 -13.79 21.40
C SER A 146 -31.41 -15.28 21.20
N THR A 147 -31.02 -15.96 22.25
CA THR A 147 -31.00 -17.44 22.32
C THR A 147 -32.43 -17.92 22.47
N GLU A 148 -33.04 -18.48 21.42
CA GLU A 148 -34.22 -19.35 21.58
C GLU A 148 -33.74 -20.76 21.96
N GLU A 149 -34.11 -21.19 23.15
CA GLU A 149 -33.98 -22.56 23.63
C GLU A 149 -34.87 -23.51 22.80
N ALA A 150 -34.26 -24.49 22.10
CA ALA A 150 -35.01 -25.60 21.57
C ALA A 150 -34.88 -26.80 22.54
N GLY A 151 -35.99 -27.06 23.23
CA GLY A 151 -36.13 -28.14 24.15
C GLY A 151 -36.06 -29.53 23.47
N GLY A 152 -35.42 -30.46 24.16
CA GLY A 152 -35.21 -31.80 23.73
C GLY A 152 -36.47 -32.69 23.73
N SER A 153 -36.48 -33.65 22.84
CA SER A 153 -37.25 -34.90 23.01
C SER A 153 -36.48 -36.08 22.44
N SER A 154 -36.24 -37.00 23.32
CA SER A 154 -35.66 -38.34 23.09
C SER A 154 -36.60 -39.24 22.30
N GLY A 155 -36.04 -40.10 21.44
CA GLY A 155 -36.76 -41.24 20.84
C GLY A 155 -35.82 -42.14 20.06
N GLU A 156 -35.48 -43.31 20.67
CA GLU A 156 -34.76 -44.42 20.03
C GLU A 156 -35.63 -45.07 18.94
N ASN A 157 -35.07 -45.50 17.82
CA ASN A 157 -34.99 -46.89 17.41
C ASN A 157 -34.39 -47.13 16.00
N SER A 158 -33.40 -47.92 16.05
CA SER A 158 -32.95 -49.08 15.21
C SER A 158 -33.21 -49.15 13.69
N SER A 159 -32.14 -49.47 13.02
CA SER A 159 -31.83 -50.52 12.04
C SER A 159 -31.97 -50.19 10.54
N GLU A 160 -30.92 -50.33 9.90
CA GLU A 160 -30.43 -51.24 8.86
C GLU A 160 -29.52 -50.51 7.84
N ALA A 161 -28.46 -51.21 7.50
CA ALA A 161 -27.36 -50.75 6.68
C ALA A 161 -27.75 -50.61 5.21
N ASP A 162 -27.29 -49.52 4.57
CA ASP A 162 -26.91 -49.60 3.16
C ASP A 162 -25.59 -48.89 2.94
N ASN A 163 -24.70 -49.62 2.26
CA ASN A 163 -23.31 -49.29 2.07
C ASN A 163 -23.17 -48.41 0.83
N THR A 164 -23.15 -47.09 1.01
CA THR A 164 -22.61 -46.16 0.01
C THR A 164 -21.55 -45.29 0.68
N THR A 165 -20.36 -45.34 0.15
CA THR A 165 -19.20 -44.55 0.54
C THR A 165 -19.57 -43.07 0.71
N ALA A 166 -19.80 -42.65 1.94
CA ALA A 166 -19.86 -41.23 2.30
C ALA A 166 -18.43 -40.67 2.25
N GLU A 167 -18.19 -39.72 1.37
CA GLU A 167 -17.09 -38.79 1.53
C GLU A 167 -17.16 -38.20 2.94
N GLN A 168 -16.08 -38.38 3.69
CA GLN A 168 -15.93 -37.75 5.00
C GLN A 168 -16.09 -36.28 4.83
N ALA A 169 -17.18 -35.72 5.32
CA ALA A 169 -17.31 -34.32 5.58
C ALA A 169 -16.16 -33.93 6.52
N SER A 170 -15.19 -33.20 6.01
CA SER A 170 -14.14 -32.60 6.83
C SER A 170 -14.80 -31.76 7.92
N SER A 171 -14.37 -31.98 9.16
CA SER A 171 -14.72 -31.15 10.31
C SER A 171 -14.49 -29.67 9.92
N PRO A 172 -15.29 -28.71 10.42
CA PRO A 172 -15.09 -27.30 10.14
C PRO A 172 -13.66 -26.92 10.56
N GLU A 173 -12.85 -26.52 9.58
CA GLU A 173 -11.50 -26.06 9.84
C GLU A 173 -11.56 -24.83 10.75
N VAL A 174 -10.89 -24.95 11.87
CA VAL A 174 -10.78 -23.90 12.88
C VAL A 174 -9.90 -22.78 12.33
N PHE A 175 -10.42 -21.55 12.25
CA PHE A 175 -9.73 -20.38 11.70
C PHE A 175 -8.64 -19.80 12.60
N ASP A 176 -8.28 -20.44 13.70
CA ASP A 176 -7.28 -19.98 14.68
C ASP A 176 -5.86 -19.84 14.10
N ASP A 177 -5.58 -20.45 12.93
CA ASP A 177 -4.24 -20.41 12.32
C ASP A 177 -3.88 -19.11 11.60
N TRP A 178 -4.78 -18.14 11.49
CA TRP A 178 -4.48 -16.88 10.81
C TRP A 178 -3.55 -15.94 11.59
N TYR A 179 -3.43 -16.12 12.89
CA TYR A 179 -2.61 -15.29 13.76
C TYR A 179 -1.34 -15.99 14.24
N SER A 180 -1.12 -17.24 13.89
CA SER A 180 0.11 -17.95 14.17
C SER A 180 1.06 -17.92 12.97
N LEU A 181 2.36 -17.80 13.26
CA LEU A 181 3.42 -17.89 12.25
C LEU A 181 3.36 -19.27 11.59
N ASN A 182 3.16 -19.28 10.28
CA ASN A 182 3.18 -20.51 9.48
C ASN A 182 4.43 -20.55 8.61
N VAL A 183 5.07 -21.70 8.53
CA VAL A 183 6.24 -21.92 7.69
C VAL A 183 5.89 -22.95 6.62
N TYR A 184 6.08 -22.53 5.37
CA TYR A 184 5.87 -23.37 4.19
C TYR A 184 7.23 -23.74 3.60
N GLU A 185 7.50 -25.03 3.45
CA GLU A 185 8.70 -25.54 2.81
C GLU A 185 8.41 -26.01 1.40
N TYR A 186 9.33 -25.70 0.47
CA TYR A 186 9.18 -25.99 -0.93
C TYR A 186 10.38 -26.73 -1.49
N ASN A 187 10.17 -27.58 -2.47
CA ASN A 187 11.22 -28.22 -3.27
C ASN A 187 11.64 -27.28 -4.42
N SER A 188 12.22 -26.14 -4.06
CA SER A 188 12.64 -25.17 -5.06
C SER A 188 13.89 -25.64 -5.78
N SER A 189 13.93 -25.36 -7.08
CA SER A 189 15.09 -25.64 -7.91
C SER A 189 15.44 -24.36 -8.67
N TYR A 190 16.61 -23.82 -8.37
CA TYR A 190 17.14 -22.63 -9.01
C TYR A 190 18.66 -22.74 -9.15
N SER A 191 19.23 -22.01 -10.11
CA SER A 191 20.69 -21.92 -10.23
C SER A 191 21.24 -21.01 -9.14
N VAL A 192 22.47 -21.30 -8.71
CA VAL A 192 23.25 -20.39 -7.87
C VAL A 192 24.10 -19.46 -8.76
N PRO A 193 24.47 -18.27 -8.29
CA PRO A 193 25.35 -17.37 -9.03
C PRO A 193 26.69 -18.05 -9.37
N THR A 194 27.18 -17.78 -10.57
CA THR A 194 28.55 -18.17 -10.94
C THR A 194 29.50 -17.04 -10.54
N SER A 195 30.76 -17.39 -10.23
CA SER A 195 31.77 -16.39 -9.90
C SER A 195 31.92 -15.38 -11.05
N ASN A 196 31.81 -14.09 -10.73
CA ASN A 196 32.08 -13.01 -11.69
C ASN A 196 33.52 -12.54 -11.51
N SER A 197 34.24 -12.35 -12.64
CA SER A 197 35.59 -11.76 -12.62
C SER A 197 35.57 -10.24 -12.35
N ASN A 198 34.49 -9.59 -12.60
CA ASN A 198 34.28 -8.18 -12.33
C ASN A 198 34.02 -7.95 -10.85
N THR A 199 34.55 -6.86 -10.28
CA THR A 199 34.43 -6.57 -8.84
C THR A 199 33.81 -5.21 -8.53
N GLY A 200 33.57 -4.37 -9.54
CA GLY A 200 33.05 -3.02 -9.40
C GLY A 200 31.78 -2.75 -10.17
N PHE A 201 31.16 -1.62 -9.87
CA PHE A 201 29.96 -1.12 -10.53
C PHE A 201 30.23 0.21 -11.24
N GLY A 202 29.36 0.57 -12.18
CA GLY A 202 29.39 1.81 -12.92
C GLY A 202 28.18 2.69 -12.69
N LEU A 203 27.98 3.63 -13.61
CA LEU A 203 26.78 4.47 -13.66
C LEU A 203 25.75 3.85 -14.60
N ASN A 204 24.47 3.97 -14.24
CA ASN A 204 23.31 3.51 -15.01
C ASN A 204 23.35 2.00 -15.31
N GLU A 205 23.70 1.21 -14.31
CA GLU A 205 23.65 -0.26 -14.42
C GLU A 205 22.20 -0.72 -14.60
N SER A 206 22.05 -1.74 -15.46
CA SER A 206 20.77 -2.43 -15.66
C SER A 206 20.75 -3.71 -14.85
N ALA A 207 19.59 -4.12 -14.37
CA ALA A 207 19.45 -5.35 -13.60
C ALA A 207 19.70 -6.58 -14.48
N ASP A 208 20.42 -7.55 -13.92
CA ASP A 208 20.75 -8.82 -14.54
C ASP A 208 19.76 -9.92 -14.18
N ILE A 209 19.14 -9.79 -13.00
CA ILE A 209 18.26 -10.80 -12.43
C ILE A 209 17.08 -10.15 -11.72
N ILE A 210 15.96 -10.85 -11.70
CA ILE A 210 14.74 -10.46 -10.97
C ILE A 210 14.25 -11.61 -10.12
N LEU A 211 13.92 -11.33 -8.87
CA LEU A 211 13.09 -12.18 -8.01
C LEU A 211 11.72 -11.54 -7.89
N SER A 212 10.69 -12.35 -7.73
CA SER A 212 9.30 -11.97 -7.85
C SER A 212 8.81 -11.87 -9.30
N GLY A 213 7.58 -12.31 -9.51
CA GLY A 213 7.02 -12.45 -10.85
C GLY A 213 7.69 -13.58 -11.66
N TYR A 214 7.63 -13.46 -12.97
CA TYR A 214 8.04 -14.52 -13.88
C TYR A 214 9.24 -14.12 -14.77
N GLY A 215 9.91 -13.06 -14.41
CA GLY A 215 11.02 -12.47 -15.15
C GLY A 215 10.68 -11.06 -15.66
N PHE A 216 11.67 -10.43 -16.28
CA PHE A 216 11.48 -9.12 -16.90
C PHE A 216 10.39 -9.17 -17.97
N ASN A 217 9.43 -8.25 -17.91
CA ASN A 217 8.34 -8.15 -18.88
C ASN A 217 7.54 -9.45 -19.09
N ASN A 218 7.27 -10.18 -18.03
CA ASN A 218 6.47 -11.41 -18.09
C ASN A 218 5.41 -11.41 -16.98
N SER A 219 4.13 -11.44 -17.35
CA SER A 219 2.97 -11.41 -16.45
C SER A 219 2.58 -12.79 -15.87
N GLY A 220 3.29 -13.85 -16.22
CA GLY A 220 2.94 -15.22 -15.82
C GLY A 220 1.81 -15.87 -16.61
N GLY A 221 1.35 -15.25 -17.69
CA GLY A 221 0.34 -15.82 -18.59
C GLY A 221 -1.10 -15.57 -18.20
N LYS A 222 -1.99 -16.52 -18.55
CA LYS A 222 -3.45 -16.38 -18.39
C LYS A 222 -3.96 -16.54 -16.96
N THR A 223 -3.25 -17.30 -16.14
CA THR A 223 -3.75 -17.78 -14.85
C THR A 223 -3.17 -17.03 -13.67
N LYS A 224 -2.43 -15.95 -13.91
CA LYS A 224 -1.75 -15.17 -12.88
C LYS A 224 -2.24 -13.73 -12.87
N LEU A 225 -2.40 -13.18 -11.68
CA LEU A 225 -2.75 -11.78 -11.44
C LEU A 225 -1.65 -11.12 -10.60
N ASN A 226 -1.50 -9.83 -10.79
CA ASN A 226 -0.61 -9.00 -9.99
C ASN A 226 -1.36 -7.74 -9.54
N HIS A 227 -1.89 -7.79 -8.30
CA HIS A 227 -2.70 -6.73 -7.67
C HIS A 227 -3.94 -6.36 -8.49
N PRO A 228 -4.92 -7.26 -8.60
CA PRO A 228 -6.19 -6.93 -9.22
C PRO A 228 -6.95 -5.89 -8.37
N VAL A 229 -7.35 -4.76 -9.00
CA VAL A 229 -8.02 -3.66 -8.30
C VAL A 229 -9.50 -3.52 -8.63
N SER A 230 -9.98 -4.19 -9.66
CA SER A 230 -11.36 -4.04 -10.09
C SER A 230 -11.85 -5.26 -10.85
N VAL A 231 -13.13 -5.53 -10.69
CA VAL A 231 -13.88 -6.52 -11.47
C VAL A 231 -15.22 -5.91 -11.85
N SER A 232 -15.63 -6.10 -13.11
CA SER A 232 -16.89 -5.56 -13.64
C SER A 232 -17.57 -6.52 -14.58
N SER A 233 -18.90 -6.43 -14.65
CA SER A 233 -19.74 -7.28 -15.51
C SER A 233 -20.97 -6.54 -16.03
N ASP A 234 -21.42 -6.90 -17.24
CA ASP A 234 -22.73 -6.54 -17.82
C ASP A 234 -23.80 -7.64 -17.63
N GLY A 235 -23.47 -8.67 -16.80
CA GLY A 235 -24.31 -9.85 -16.61
C GLY A 235 -24.04 -10.97 -17.63
N GLN A 236 -23.24 -10.74 -18.66
CA GLN A 236 -22.83 -11.72 -19.67
C GLN A 236 -21.32 -11.95 -19.68
N LYS A 237 -20.55 -10.88 -19.58
CA LYS A 237 -19.09 -10.84 -19.65
C LYS A 237 -18.52 -10.41 -18.30
N LEU A 238 -17.27 -10.80 -18.06
CA LEU A 238 -16.49 -10.36 -16.89
C LEU A 238 -15.20 -9.70 -17.35
N ALA A 239 -14.84 -8.58 -16.77
CA ALA A 239 -13.54 -7.92 -16.95
C ALA A 239 -12.86 -7.72 -15.61
N VAL A 240 -11.56 -7.96 -15.55
CA VAL A 240 -10.71 -7.80 -14.36
C VAL A 240 -9.53 -6.92 -14.69
N THR A 241 -9.30 -5.90 -13.87
CA THR A 241 -8.07 -5.10 -13.94
C THR A 241 -6.94 -5.84 -13.23
N ASP A 242 -5.93 -6.21 -14.00
CA ASP A 242 -4.67 -6.78 -13.51
C ASP A 242 -3.59 -5.68 -13.53
N ARG A 243 -3.62 -4.87 -12.45
CA ARG A 243 -3.00 -3.54 -12.37
C ARG A 243 -1.52 -3.50 -12.68
N PHE A 244 -0.71 -4.33 -11.99
CA PHE A 244 0.74 -4.29 -12.14
C PHE A 244 1.25 -5.05 -13.36
N ASN A 245 0.37 -5.81 -14.01
CA ASN A 245 0.61 -6.39 -15.32
C ASN A 245 0.11 -5.49 -16.47
N ASN A 246 -0.33 -4.26 -16.18
CA ASN A 246 -0.75 -3.27 -17.17
C ASN A 246 -1.77 -3.82 -18.18
N ARG A 247 -2.79 -4.56 -17.69
CA ARG A 247 -3.76 -5.23 -18.57
C ARG A 247 -5.14 -5.38 -17.94
N ILE A 248 -6.13 -5.61 -18.81
CA ILE A 248 -7.46 -6.08 -18.45
C ILE A 248 -7.64 -7.48 -19.00
N LEU A 249 -8.04 -8.41 -18.14
CA LEU A 249 -8.42 -9.78 -18.54
C LEU A 249 -9.94 -9.87 -18.70
N ILE A 250 -10.40 -10.50 -19.78
CA ILE A 250 -11.82 -10.57 -20.12
C ILE A 250 -12.25 -12.03 -20.35
N TRP A 251 -13.39 -12.39 -19.77
CA TRP A 251 -14.14 -13.60 -20.03
C TRP A 251 -15.43 -13.23 -20.81
N ASN A 252 -15.62 -13.84 -21.96
CA ASN A 252 -16.80 -13.60 -22.82
C ASN A 252 -18.10 -14.16 -22.23
N THR A 253 -17.99 -15.01 -21.22
CA THR A 253 -19.10 -15.56 -20.44
C THR A 253 -18.75 -15.55 -18.96
N ILE A 254 -19.74 -15.32 -18.10
CA ILE A 254 -19.52 -15.33 -16.66
C ILE A 254 -19.01 -16.69 -16.22
N PRO A 255 -17.82 -16.78 -15.61
CA PRO A 255 -17.26 -18.03 -15.14
C PRO A 255 -18.12 -18.68 -14.04
N ASN A 256 -18.26 -19.98 -14.09
CA ASN A 256 -18.90 -20.78 -13.03
C ASN A 256 -17.93 -21.74 -12.33
N LYS A 257 -16.65 -21.68 -12.73
CA LYS A 257 -15.50 -22.39 -12.17
C LYS A 257 -14.23 -21.71 -12.65
N LYS A 258 -13.08 -22.09 -12.12
CA LYS A 258 -11.77 -21.64 -12.60
C LYS A 258 -11.66 -21.86 -14.12
N THR A 259 -11.49 -20.81 -14.88
CA THR A 259 -11.44 -20.82 -16.35
C THR A 259 -10.52 -19.70 -16.83
N ASP A 260 -9.71 -19.98 -17.84
CA ASP A 260 -8.85 -18.99 -18.47
C ASP A 260 -9.64 -17.81 -19.07
N PRO A 261 -9.10 -16.60 -19.04
CA PRO A 261 -9.65 -15.49 -19.80
C PRO A 261 -9.52 -15.71 -21.32
N ASP A 262 -10.49 -15.18 -22.05
CA ASP A 262 -10.56 -15.26 -23.51
C ASP A 262 -9.71 -14.18 -24.20
N ILE A 263 -9.68 -12.96 -23.62
CA ILE A 263 -9.13 -11.75 -24.24
C ILE A 263 -8.25 -11.01 -23.21
N VAL A 264 -7.18 -10.39 -23.71
CA VAL A 264 -6.37 -9.44 -22.93
C VAL A 264 -6.35 -8.09 -23.64
N ILE A 265 -6.58 -7.00 -22.87
CA ILE A 265 -6.50 -5.62 -23.33
C ILE A 265 -5.34 -4.92 -22.62
N GLY A 266 -4.69 -3.96 -23.28
CA GLY A 266 -3.49 -3.27 -22.79
C GLY A 266 -2.19 -4.00 -23.15
N GLN A 267 -2.27 -5.25 -23.59
CA GLN A 267 -1.14 -6.09 -24.01
C GLN A 267 -1.45 -6.79 -25.32
N GLN A 268 -0.40 -7.14 -26.07
CA GLN A 268 -0.55 -7.89 -27.33
C GLN A 268 -0.90 -9.37 -27.11
N ASN A 269 -0.49 -9.92 -25.95
CA ASN A 269 -0.74 -11.31 -25.58
C ASN A 269 -0.78 -11.44 -24.05
N PHE A 270 -1.11 -12.63 -23.56
CA PHE A 270 -1.29 -12.88 -22.14
C PHE A 270 0.01 -12.94 -21.31
N THR A 271 1.17 -12.99 -21.94
CA THR A 271 2.46 -13.15 -21.22
C THR A 271 3.21 -11.84 -21.02
N THR A 272 2.90 -10.80 -21.82
CA THR A 272 3.56 -9.49 -21.69
C THR A 272 2.90 -8.61 -20.62
N GLN A 273 3.66 -7.63 -20.11
CA GLN A 273 3.19 -6.66 -19.11
C GLN A 273 3.74 -5.24 -19.36
N ASN A 274 4.19 -4.94 -20.58
CA ASN A 274 4.71 -3.63 -20.94
C ASN A 274 3.67 -2.53 -20.66
N HIS A 275 4.10 -1.48 -19.98
CA HIS A 275 3.32 -0.25 -19.92
C HIS A 275 3.48 0.56 -21.20
N GLY A 276 2.54 1.46 -21.46
CA GLY A 276 2.63 2.37 -22.59
C GLY A 276 1.44 3.32 -22.70
N SER A 277 1.52 4.29 -23.60
CA SER A 277 0.55 5.37 -23.77
C SER A 277 -0.28 5.29 -25.06
N ALA A 278 -0.07 4.29 -25.92
CA ALA A 278 -0.91 4.08 -27.10
C ALA A 278 -2.35 3.66 -26.70
N LEU A 279 -3.33 3.79 -27.61
CA LEU A 279 -4.73 3.41 -27.31
C LEU A 279 -4.95 1.91 -27.05
N ASN A 280 -3.97 1.07 -27.37
CA ASN A 280 -3.97 -0.37 -27.06
C ASN A 280 -3.00 -0.76 -25.95
N GLN A 281 -2.50 0.22 -25.20
CA GLN A 281 -1.60 0.04 -24.06
C GLN A 281 -2.19 0.71 -22.83
N LEU A 282 -1.79 0.20 -21.67
CA LEU A 282 -2.18 0.69 -20.36
C LEU A 282 -0.93 0.97 -19.51
N ASN A 283 -1.07 1.84 -18.55
CA ASN A 283 -0.04 2.12 -17.56
C ASN A 283 -0.69 2.25 -16.18
N PHE A 284 -0.59 1.20 -15.34
CA PHE A 284 -1.19 1.13 -14.02
C PHE A 284 -2.71 1.34 -14.01
N PRO A 285 -3.48 0.55 -14.75
CA PRO A 285 -4.92 0.74 -14.81
C PRO A 285 -5.58 0.64 -13.43
N GLY A 286 -6.55 1.52 -13.20
CA GLY A 286 -7.45 1.53 -12.04
C GLY A 286 -8.72 0.73 -12.30
N GLN A 287 -9.89 1.32 -12.02
CA GLN A 287 -11.15 0.64 -12.24
C GLN A 287 -11.45 0.39 -13.73
N VAL A 288 -12.05 -0.77 -14.02
CA VAL A 288 -12.72 -1.09 -15.27
C VAL A 288 -14.21 -1.14 -15.04
N ILE A 289 -14.99 -0.65 -16.01
CA ILE A 289 -16.45 -0.79 -16.01
C ILE A 289 -16.94 -1.30 -17.37
N ILE A 290 -17.81 -2.30 -17.35
CA ILE A 290 -18.61 -2.72 -18.48
C ILE A 290 -20.01 -2.14 -18.26
N THR A 291 -20.48 -1.30 -19.18
CA THR A 291 -21.81 -0.71 -19.09
C THR A 291 -22.91 -1.70 -19.50
N PRO A 292 -24.16 -1.51 -19.08
CA PRO A 292 -25.28 -2.37 -19.48
C PRO A 292 -25.50 -2.46 -20.99
N ASP A 293 -25.11 -1.46 -21.77
CA ASP A 293 -25.14 -1.43 -23.22
C ASP A 293 -23.82 -1.90 -23.87
N SER A 294 -22.98 -2.63 -23.08
CA SER A 294 -21.74 -3.29 -23.52
C SER A 294 -20.67 -2.34 -24.07
N LYS A 295 -20.50 -1.14 -23.49
CA LYS A 295 -19.30 -0.33 -23.63
C LYS A 295 -18.32 -0.70 -22.55
N MET A 296 -17.03 -0.39 -22.71
CA MET A 296 -16.03 -0.57 -21.70
C MET A 296 -15.24 0.72 -21.49
N LEU A 297 -15.03 1.08 -20.21
CA LEU A 297 -14.16 2.19 -19.81
C LEU A 297 -13.10 1.67 -18.84
N VAL A 298 -11.88 2.19 -18.96
CA VAL A 298 -10.73 1.84 -18.10
C VAL A 298 -10.03 3.10 -17.65
N ALA A 299 -9.91 3.31 -16.35
CA ALA A 299 -9.05 4.34 -15.78
C ALA A 299 -7.59 3.92 -16.02
N ASP A 300 -6.86 4.71 -16.82
CA ASP A 300 -5.44 4.47 -17.18
C ASP A 300 -4.56 5.46 -16.42
N SER A 301 -4.34 5.14 -15.13
CA SER A 301 -3.94 6.08 -14.07
C SER A 301 -2.65 6.86 -14.39
N GLU A 302 -1.57 6.17 -14.75
CA GLU A 302 -0.25 6.81 -15.01
C GLU A 302 -0.18 7.50 -16.38
N ASN A 303 -1.24 7.37 -17.20
CA ASN A 303 -1.39 8.10 -18.44
C ASN A 303 -2.44 9.23 -18.33
N ASP A 304 -2.92 9.53 -17.14
CA ASP A 304 -3.84 10.64 -16.84
C ASP A 304 -5.12 10.66 -17.68
N ARG A 305 -5.66 9.48 -18.03
CA ARG A 305 -6.77 9.35 -18.97
C ARG A 305 -7.72 8.21 -18.60
N VAL A 306 -8.90 8.22 -19.19
CA VAL A 306 -9.81 7.07 -19.27
C VAL A 306 -9.90 6.60 -20.71
N LEU A 307 -9.59 5.32 -20.96
CA LEU A 307 -9.76 4.70 -22.28
C LEU A 307 -11.19 4.20 -22.45
N VAL A 308 -11.76 4.38 -23.66
CA VAL A 308 -13.14 4.07 -23.96
C VAL A 308 -13.25 3.18 -25.21
N TRP A 309 -13.95 2.05 -25.05
CA TRP A 309 -14.43 1.19 -26.14
C TRP A 309 -15.94 1.34 -26.21
N THR A 310 -16.44 1.97 -27.27
CA THR A 310 -17.89 2.17 -27.53
C THR A 310 -18.56 0.89 -28.03
N THR A 311 -17.75 -0.05 -28.50
CA THR A 311 -18.12 -1.43 -28.78
C THR A 311 -17.18 -2.34 -28.00
N PHE A 312 -17.74 -3.30 -27.28
CA PHE A 312 -16.94 -4.19 -26.41
C PHE A 312 -15.83 -4.89 -27.21
N PRO A 313 -14.60 -4.94 -26.70
CA PRO A 313 -13.48 -5.55 -27.42
C PRO A 313 -13.69 -7.06 -27.61
N THR A 314 -13.34 -7.56 -28.81
CA THR A 314 -13.52 -8.95 -29.22
C THR A 314 -12.23 -9.69 -29.50
N VAL A 315 -11.09 -8.98 -29.52
CA VAL A 315 -9.76 -9.56 -29.77
C VAL A 315 -8.74 -8.98 -28.81
N SER A 316 -7.73 -9.78 -28.48
CA SER A 316 -6.61 -9.31 -27.64
C SER A 316 -5.85 -8.17 -28.31
N GLY A 317 -5.40 -7.20 -27.51
CA GLY A 317 -4.65 -6.02 -27.96
C GLY A 317 -5.49 -5.01 -28.74
N GLN A 318 -6.84 -5.13 -28.75
CA GLN A 318 -7.71 -4.19 -29.45
C GLN A 318 -7.57 -2.79 -28.84
N SER A 319 -7.33 -1.80 -29.70
CA SER A 319 -7.25 -0.39 -29.30
C SER A 319 -8.59 0.12 -28.78
N ALA A 320 -8.53 1.05 -27.83
CA ALA A 320 -9.68 1.88 -27.48
C ALA A 320 -10.10 2.75 -28.69
N ASP A 321 -11.35 3.13 -28.73
CA ASP A 321 -11.88 4.04 -29.77
C ASP A 321 -11.37 5.46 -29.54
N TYR A 322 -11.26 5.87 -28.26
CA TYR A 322 -10.68 7.15 -27.85
C TYR A 322 -10.25 7.13 -26.38
N ALA A 323 -9.58 8.22 -25.96
CA ALA A 323 -9.28 8.53 -24.59
C ALA A 323 -10.00 9.80 -24.14
N ILE A 324 -10.39 9.87 -22.87
CA ILE A 324 -10.82 11.08 -22.18
C ILE A 324 -9.60 11.59 -21.39
N PRO A 325 -8.98 12.72 -21.78
CA PRO A 325 -7.82 13.29 -21.06
C PRO A 325 -8.32 13.97 -19.78
N VAL A 326 -8.12 13.34 -18.63
CA VAL A 326 -8.66 13.81 -17.34
C VAL A 326 -7.99 15.12 -16.90
N THR A 327 -6.72 15.31 -17.23
CA THR A 327 -5.97 16.56 -16.97
C THR A 327 -6.60 17.81 -17.59
N ASP A 328 -7.34 17.69 -18.69
CA ASP A 328 -7.99 18.83 -19.33
C ASP A 328 -9.17 19.40 -18.49
N TYR A 329 -9.61 18.68 -17.47
CA TYR A 329 -10.79 19.01 -16.66
C TYR A 329 -10.48 19.31 -15.21
N VAL A 330 -9.20 19.29 -14.81
CA VAL A 330 -8.74 19.56 -13.45
C VAL A 330 -7.73 20.71 -13.43
N SER A 331 -7.58 21.36 -12.28
CA SER A 331 -6.69 22.53 -12.15
C SER A 331 -5.21 22.17 -11.98
N MET A 332 -4.89 20.90 -11.69
CA MET A 332 -3.53 20.41 -11.54
C MET A 332 -3.07 19.74 -12.83
N GLY A 333 -1.79 19.80 -13.13
CA GLY A 333 -1.21 19.21 -14.35
C GLY A 333 -1.08 17.67 -14.31
N ASP A 334 -1.55 17.04 -13.24
CA ASP A 334 -1.54 15.59 -13.00
C ASP A 334 -2.88 15.22 -12.40
N SER A 335 -3.51 14.18 -12.89
CA SER A 335 -4.86 13.78 -12.45
C SER A 335 -4.89 12.40 -11.80
N TRP A 336 -4.08 11.48 -12.33
CA TRP A 336 -3.98 10.09 -11.90
C TRP A 336 -5.35 9.44 -11.63
N PRO A 337 -6.22 9.30 -12.64
CA PRO A 337 -7.56 8.75 -12.44
C PRO A 337 -7.48 7.31 -11.93
N TRP A 338 -8.13 7.04 -10.79
CA TRP A 338 -8.21 5.69 -10.26
C TRP A 338 -9.55 5.05 -10.54
N GLY A 339 -10.63 5.77 -10.28
CA GLY A 339 -11.99 5.29 -10.41
C GLY A 339 -12.66 5.75 -11.70
N VAL A 340 -13.42 4.84 -12.29
CA VAL A 340 -14.39 5.14 -13.35
C VAL A 340 -15.66 4.33 -13.14
N TRP A 341 -16.80 4.98 -13.27
CA TRP A 341 -18.10 4.35 -13.23
C TRP A 341 -18.99 4.91 -14.37
N SER A 342 -19.78 4.05 -15.00
CA SER A 342 -20.78 4.48 -15.98
C SER A 342 -21.90 3.45 -16.08
N ASN A 343 -23.13 3.93 -16.33
CA ASN A 343 -24.27 3.10 -16.66
C ASN A 343 -24.61 3.11 -18.17
N GLY A 344 -23.70 3.66 -18.99
CA GLY A 344 -23.92 3.83 -20.43
C GLY A 344 -24.50 5.21 -20.80
N GLU A 345 -25.05 5.93 -19.84
CA GLU A 345 -25.51 7.31 -19.96
C GLU A 345 -24.69 8.22 -19.05
N LYS A 346 -24.85 8.16 -17.76
CA LYS A 346 -24.10 8.92 -16.77
C LYS A 346 -22.69 8.34 -16.57
N THR A 347 -21.71 9.20 -16.30
CA THR A 347 -20.32 8.78 -16.06
C THR A 347 -19.72 9.56 -14.89
N ILE A 348 -18.91 8.89 -14.07
CA ILE A 348 -18.13 9.47 -12.97
C ILE A 348 -16.67 9.07 -13.15
N ILE A 349 -15.74 9.99 -12.92
CA ILE A 349 -14.30 9.74 -12.90
C ILE A 349 -13.72 10.41 -11.66
N THR A 350 -12.87 9.69 -10.89
CA THR A 350 -12.07 10.29 -9.82
C THR A 350 -10.70 10.70 -10.36
N ALA A 351 -10.34 11.96 -10.18
CA ALA A 351 -9.02 12.51 -10.43
C ALA A 351 -8.27 12.60 -9.09
N THR A 352 -7.57 11.52 -8.75
CA THR A 352 -7.06 11.25 -7.40
C THR A 352 -6.09 12.32 -6.91
N VAL A 353 -5.07 12.65 -7.70
CA VAL A 353 -4.04 13.64 -7.34
C VAL A 353 -4.61 15.07 -7.36
N ALA A 354 -5.59 15.31 -8.21
CA ALA A 354 -6.26 16.60 -8.31
C ALA A 354 -7.39 16.79 -7.28
N GLU A 355 -7.59 15.85 -6.34
CA GLU A 355 -8.59 15.93 -5.26
C GLU A 355 -10.01 16.25 -5.79
N THR A 356 -10.36 15.71 -6.97
CA THR A 356 -11.53 16.12 -7.74
C THR A 356 -12.32 14.92 -8.24
N VAL A 357 -13.65 15.05 -8.28
CA VAL A 357 -14.54 14.07 -8.89
C VAL A 357 -15.32 14.71 -10.03
N LEU A 358 -15.30 14.10 -11.20
CA LEU A 358 -15.88 14.59 -12.44
C LEU A 358 -17.16 13.84 -12.78
N PHE A 359 -18.23 14.55 -13.13
CA PHE A 359 -19.53 13.99 -13.43
C PHE A 359 -20.04 14.43 -14.82
N TRP A 360 -20.53 13.47 -15.58
CA TRP A 360 -21.22 13.70 -16.87
C TRP A 360 -22.65 13.15 -16.80
N ASN A 361 -23.63 13.96 -17.16
CA ASN A 361 -25.03 13.57 -17.25
C ASN A 361 -25.37 12.77 -18.52
N SER A 362 -24.44 12.73 -19.46
CA SER A 362 -24.48 11.93 -20.69
C SER A 362 -23.16 11.24 -20.91
N PHE A 363 -23.14 10.14 -21.68
CA PHE A 363 -21.91 9.41 -21.96
C PHE A 363 -20.89 10.31 -22.67
N PRO A 364 -19.67 10.51 -22.10
CA PRO A 364 -18.74 11.49 -22.62
C PRO A 364 -18.04 11.05 -23.89
N GLY A 365 -17.91 11.96 -24.86
CA GLY A 365 -16.98 11.85 -25.98
C GLY A 365 -15.56 12.31 -25.58
N PRO A 366 -14.60 12.23 -26.51
CA PRO A 366 -13.18 12.48 -26.21
C PRO A 366 -12.84 13.93 -25.75
N SER A 367 -13.73 14.88 -26.03
CA SER A 367 -13.57 16.29 -25.65
C SER A 367 -14.82 16.87 -24.99
N THR A 368 -15.68 16.03 -24.44
CA THR A 368 -16.88 16.47 -23.73
C THR A 368 -16.51 16.89 -22.32
N PRO A 369 -16.66 18.16 -21.93
CA PRO A 369 -16.36 18.58 -20.56
C PRO A 369 -17.37 17.94 -19.58
N PRO A 370 -16.96 17.76 -18.31
CA PRO A 370 -17.88 17.32 -17.28
C PRO A 370 -18.98 18.36 -17.02
N ASP A 371 -20.19 17.91 -16.71
CA ASP A 371 -21.28 18.79 -16.28
C ASP A 371 -21.04 19.33 -14.86
N VAL A 372 -20.36 18.54 -14.01
CA VAL A 372 -19.98 18.96 -12.67
C VAL A 372 -18.53 18.54 -12.40
N THR A 373 -17.71 19.51 -12.02
CA THR A 373 -16.40 19.31 -11.40
C THR A 373 -16.58 19.50 -9.89
N LEU A 374 -16.59 18.40 -9.16
CA LEU A 374 -16.86 18.41 -7.73
C LEU A 374 -15.54 18.50 -6.96
N GLN A 375 -15.42 19.56 -6.19
CA GLN A 375 -14.34 19.78 -5.23
C GLN A 375 -14.93 20.07 -3.86
N SER A 376 -14.38 19.47 -2.82
CA SER A 376 -14.78 19.66 -1.43
C SER A 376 -13.55 19.58 -0.56
N SER A 377 -13.47 20.42 0.46
CA SER A 377 -12.38 20.35 1.44
C SER A 377 -12.35 19.05 2.26
N GLN A 378 -13.36 18.20 2.11
CA GLN A 378 -13.41 16.89 2.76
C GLN A 378 -12.80 15.78 1.90
N ILE A 379 -12.68 15.99 0.58
CA ILE A 379 -12.10 15.05 -0.38
C ILE A 379 -10.59 15.29 -0.46
N GLY A 380 -9.81 14.25 -0.24
CA GLY A 380 -8.36 14.26 -0.36
C GLY A 380 -7.88 13.52 -1.61
N THR A 381 -7.74 12.21 -1.56
CA THR A 381 -7.33 11.40 -2.71
C THR A 381 -8.43 10.42 -3.12
N PRO A 382 -9.49 10.90 -3.82
CA PRO A 382 -10.63 10.07 -4.20
C PRO A 382 -10.20 8.96 -5.16
N ARG A 383 -10.64 7.73 -4.90
CA ARG A 383 -10.23 6.54 -5.64
C ARG A 383 -11.43 5.74 -6.17
N SER A 384 -11.89 4.73 -5.42
CA SER A 384 -12.94 3.82 -5.88
C SER A 384 -14.31 4.49 -5.99
N ILE A 385 -15.11 4.01 -6.94
CA ILE A 385 -16.49 4.45 -7.14
C ILE A 385 -17.43 3.25 -7.04
N ILE A 386 -18.46 3.38 -6.20
CA ILE A 386 -19.60 2.48 -6.12
C ILE A 386 -20.84 3.31 -6.42
N SER A 387 -21.64 2.96 -7.43
CA SER A 387 -22.84 3.72 -7.76
C SER A 387 -23.90 2.89 -8.45
N ASN A 388 -25.17 3.30 -8.31
CA ASN A 388 -26.30 2.83 -9.12
C ASN A 388 -26.86 3.92 -10.04
N GLY A 389 -26.19 5.07 -10.13
CA GLY A 389 -26.58 6.23 -10.92
C GLY A 389 -27.29 7.35 -10.14
N ASP A 390 -27.78 7.06 -8.95
CA ASP A 390 -28.37 8.05 -8.05
C ASP A 390 -27.63 8.09 -6.70
N TYR A 391 -27.42 6.96 -6.09
CA TYR A 391 -26.63 6.82 -4.86
C TYR A 391 -25.15 6.54 -5.25
N ILE A 392 -24.23 7.30 -4.67
CA ILE A 392 -22.81 7.28 -5.05
C ILE A 392 -21.95 7.22 -3.80
N MET A 393 -20.97 6.32 -3.79
CA MET A 393 -19.94 6.23 -2.77
C MET A 393 -18.57 6.40 -3.44
N ILE A 394 -17.76 7.30 -2.89
CA ILE A 394 -16.39 7.58 -3.38
C ILE A 394 -15.42 7.24 -2.26
N GLY A 395 -14.62 6.19 -2.45
CA GLY A 395 -13.55 5.82 -1.54
C GLY A 395 -12.39 6.83 -1.59
N ASP A 396 -11.86 7.18 -0.44
CA ASP A 396 -10.83 8.21 -0.29
C ASP A 396 -9.77 7.76 0.73
N GLU A 397 -8.49 7.88 0.39
CA GLU A 397 -7.39 7.49 1.26
C GLU A 397 -6.98 8.62 2.23
N ASN A 398 -7.21 9.89 1.88
CA ASN A 398 -6.77 11.06 2.65
C ASN A 398 -7.91 12.05 2.89
N ALA A 399 -9.11 11.52 3.17
CA ALA A 399 -10.27 12.34 3.52
C ALA A 399 -9.99 13.27 4.72
N SER A 400 -10.62 14.42 4.74
CA SER A 400 -10.46 15.42 5.79
C SER A 400 -11.80 15.92 6.36
N GLY A 401 -11.75 16.79 7.33
CA GLY A 401 -12.95 17.36 7.95
C GLY A 401 -13.82 16.32 8.67
N SER A 402 -15.14 16.42 8.53
CA SER A 402 -16.10 15.51 9.17
C SER A 402 -16.10 14.09 8.58
N CYS A 403 -15.44 13.88 7.44
CA CYS A 403 -15.28 12.59 6.79
C CYS A 403 -13.90 11.95 7.04
N SER A 404 -13.07 12.50 7.92
CA SER A 404 -11.80 11.85 8.27
C SER A 404 -12.09 10.55 9.03
N GLY A 405 -11.50 9.47 8.55
CA GLY A 405 -11.70 8.14 9.14
C GLY A 405 -10.74 7.86 10.29
N LEU A 406 -11.05 6.83 11.05
CA LEU A 406 -10.25 6.39 12.20
C LEU A 406 -8.88 5.84 11.81
N ASN A 407 -8.70 5.38 10.59
CA ASN A 407 -7.51 4.67 10.13
C ASN A 407 -6.71 5.50 9.10
N GLY A 408 -6.03 6.54 9.57
CA GLY A 408 -5.17 7.36 8.72
C GLY A 408 -5.93 8.18 7.68
N ASN A 409 -7.10 8.72 8.05
CA ASN A 409 -7.98 9.53 7.19
C ASN A 409 -8.65 8.75 6.03
N ARG A 410 -8.66 7.43 6.05
CA ARG A 410 -9.40 6.60 5.08
C ARG A 410 -10.88 6.69 5.33
N SER A 411 -11.64 7.10 4.32
CA SER A 411 -13.09 7.28 4.39
C SER A 411 -13.78 6.97 3.06
N THR A 412 -15.11 6.91 3.08
CA THR A 412 -15.91 6.85 1.86
C THR A 412 -16.96 7.95 1.91
N HIS A 413 -16.91 8.86 0.96
CA HIS A 413 -17.88 9.94 0.79
C HIS A 413 -19.15 9.42 0.14
N VAL A 414 -20.31 9.76 0.69
CA VAL A 414 -21.60 9.30 0.19
C VAL A 414 -22.41 10.49 -0.31
N PHE A 415 -22.89 10.39 -1.55
CA PHE A 415 -23.84 11.30 -2.16
C PHE A 415 -25.14 10.54 -2.39
N THR A 416 -26.20 11.00 -1.77
CA THR A 416 -27.52 10.33 -1.78
C THR A 416 -28.35 10.65 -3.01
N SER A 417 -27.82 11.54 -3.85
CA SER A 417 -28.37 11.89 -5.16
C SER A 417 -27.27 12.37 -6.09
N TRP A 418 -27.49 12.27 -7.38
CA TRP A 418 -26.56 12.76 -8.39
C TRP A 418 -26.27 14.27 -8.19
N PRO A 419 -24.99 14.68 -8.05
CA PRO A 419 -24.63 16.08 -7.88
C PRO A 419 -24.97 16.91 -9.12
N THR A 420 -25.54 18.10 -8.90
CA THR A 420 -25.80 19.10 -9.95
C THR A 420 -24.88 20.31 -9.85
N SER A 421 -24.05 20.36 -8.81
CA SER A 421 -23.01 21.36 -8.56
C SER A 421 -22.02 20.80 -7.56
N SER A 422 -20.87 21.44 -7.40
CA SER A 422 -19.93 21.11 -6.32
C SER A 422 -20.61 21.27 -4.95
N LYS A 423 -20.44 20.27 -4.09
CA LYS A 423 -21.01 20.22 -2.71
C LYS A 423 -20.20 19.27 -1.85
N ASP A 424 -20.36 19.41 -0.54
CA ASP A 424 -19.85 18.42 0.40
C ASP A 424 -20.64 17.10 0.32
N PRO A 425 -20.04 15.96 0.74
CA PRO A 425 -20.76 14.70 0.88
C PRO A 425 -21.97 14.81 1.80
N ASP A 426 -23.04 14.07 1.50
CA ASP A 426 -24.24 14.01 2.34
C ASP A 426 -24.04 13.17 3.60
N ALA A 427 -23.16 12.15 3.50
CA ALA A 427 -22.76 11.25 4.58
C ALA A 427 -21.38 10.65 4.32
N CYS A 428 -20.79 10.00 5.33
CA CYS A 428 -19.51 9.35 5.23
C CYS A 428 -19.50 7.99 5.93
N VAL A 429 -18.65 7.09 5.43
CA VAL A 429 -18.22 5.87 6.13
C VAL A 429 -16.81 6.09 6.62
N GLU A 430 -16.52 5.83 7.90
CA GLU A 430 -15.19 5.96 8.52
C GLU A 430 -14.21 4.86 8.05
N GLN A 431 -14.32 4.46 6.79
CA GLN A 431 -13.50 3.44 6.15
C GLN A 431 -13.59 3.63 4.64
N TRP A 432 -12.47 3.57 3.94
CA TRP A 432 -12.49 3.49 2.50
C TRP A 432 -12.98 2.09 2.08
N VAL A 433 -14.08 2.03 1.35
CA VAL A 433 -14.64 0.78 0.82
C VAL A 433 -14.73 0.81 -0.69
N SER A 434 -14.54 -0.38 -1.30
CA SER A 434 -14.75 -0.65 -2.71
C SER A 434 -15.74 -1.78 -2.86
N GLY A 435 -16.58 -1.77 -3.92
CA GLY A 435 -17.61 -2.79 -4.02
C GLY A 435 -18.64 -2.53 -5.10
N VAL A 436 -19.88 -3.02 -4.87
CA VAL A 436 -20.99 -2.93 -5.80
C VAL A 436 -22.32 -2.71 -5.07
N ILE A 437 -23.23 -1.97 -5.73
CA ILE A 437 -24.65 -1.89 -5.34
C ILE A 437 -25.42 -2.87 -6.23
N ASP A 438 -26.12 -3.82 -5.61
CA ASP A 438 -27.05 -4.72 -6.27
C ASP A 438 -28.38 -4.76 -5.55
N ASN A 439 -29.47 -4.52 -6.27
CA ASN A 439 -30.84 -4.52 -5.73
C ASN A 439 -31.02 -3.73 -4.42
N GLY A 440 -30.37 -2.56 -4.31
CA GLY A 440 -30.42 -1.68 -3.15
C GLY A 440 -29.61 -2.13 -1.94
N LYS A 441 -28.78 -3.14 -2.10
CA LYS A 441 -27.79 -3.61 -1.11
C LYS A 441 -26.40 -3.27 -1.56
N ILE A 442 -25.48 -3.13 -0.60
CA ILE A 442 -24.07 -2.85 -0.86
C ILE A 442 -23.24 -4.06 -0.43
N TYR A 443 -22.43 -4.56 -1.34
CA TYR A 443 -21.42 -5.59 -1.09
C TYR A 443 -20.06 -4.96 -1.28
N SER A 444 -19.26 -4.88 -0.21
CA SER A 444 -17.98 -4.18 -0.27
C SER A 444 -16.90 -4.83 0.57
N ILE A 445 -15.67 -4.43 0.29
CA ILE A 445 -14.49 -4.74 1.09
C ILE A 445 -13.80 -3.43 1.47
N PRO A 446 -13.30 -3.29 2.70
CA PRO A 446 -12.56 -2.10 3.12
C PRO A 446 -11.12 -2.16 2.63
N ALA A 447 -10.57 -1.03 2.20
CA ALA A 447 -9.16 -0.91 1.88
C ALA A 447 -8.29 -1.16 3.12
N GLY A 448 -7.31 -2.05 2.99
CA GLY A 448 -6.52 -2.53 4.12
C GLY A 448 -7.29 -3.42 5.09
N GLY A 449 -8.57 -3.63 4.86
CA GLY A 449 -9.41 -4.50 5.66
C GLY A 449 -9.33 -5.96 5.23
N GLU A 450 -9.81 -6.83 6.11
CA GLU A 450 -9.67 -8.26 5.97
C GLU A 450 -11.04 -8.96 5.86
N PHE A 451 -12.15 -8.20 5.94
CA PHE A 451 -13.51 -8.75 6.05
C PHE A 451 -14.49 -8.01 5.15
N LEU A 452 -15.58 -8.69 4.78
CA LEU A 452 -16.68 -8.06 4.05
C LEU A 452 -17.33 -6.94 4.88
N TYR A 453 -17.79 -5.93 4.16
CA TYR A 453 -18.57 -4.82 4.68
C TYR A 453 -19.87 -4.76 3.90
N LEU A 454 -21.01 -5.05 4.53
CA LEU A 454 -22.28 -5.22 3.84
C LEU A 454 -23.34 -4.29 4.43
N TRP A 455 -24.22 -3.75 3.56
CA TRP A 455 -25.43 -3.03 3.95
C TRP A 455 -26.64 -3.58 3.20
N ASP A 456 -27.73 -3.83 3.94
CA ASP A 456 -28.97 -4.34 3.36
C ASP A 456 -29.80 -3.27 2.65
N GLU A 457 -29.49 -1.99 2.86
CA GLU A 457 -30.18 -0.83 2.32
C GLU A 457 -29.19 0.29 1.98
N LEU A 458 -29.64 1.27 1.19
CA LEU A 458 -28.89 2.48 0.89
C LEU A 458 -29.14 3.54 1.96
N TYR A 459 -28.33 3.56 2.99
CA TYR A 459 -28.46 4.49 4.11
C TYR A 459 -27.97 5.89 3.73
N THR A 460 -28.62 6.93 4.26
CA THR A 460 -28.39 8.33 3.88
C THR A 460 -27.72 9.16 4.97
N THR A 461 -27.44 8.56 6.11
CA THR A 461 -26.75 9.23 7.23
C THR A 461 -25.49 8.46 7.64
N SER A 462 -24.46 9.15 8.08
CA SER A 462 -23.22 8.52 8.59
C SER A 462 -23.51 7.61 9.80
N ALA A 463 -24.45 7.99 10.66
CA ALA A 463 -24.84 7.20 11.82
C ALA A 463 -25.48 5.85 11.44
N ASP A 464 -26.36 5.83 10.42
CA ASP A 464 -26.94 4.58 9.92
C ASP A 464 -25.89 3.73 9.18
N LEU A 465 -25.05 4.36 8.35
CA LEU A 465 -23.96 3.68 7.66
C LEU A 465 -23.02 2.97 8.65
N LYS A 466 -22.70 3.60 9.78
CA LYS A 466 -21.90 3.02 10.85
C LYS A 466 -22.65 1.91 11.60
N SER A 467 -23.86 2.20 12.10
CA SER A 467 -24.60 1.30 12.99
C SER A 467 -25.26 0.11 12.29
N LYS A 468 -25.50 0.19 10.97
CA LYS A 468 -26.17 -0.85 10.17
C LYS A 468 -25.21 -1.65 9.29
N ALA A 469 -23.92 -1.31 9.30
CA ALA A 469 -22.92 -2.09 8.62
C ALA A 469 -22.84 -3.50 9.24
N LYS A 470 -22.86 -4.50 8.39
CA LYS A 470 -22.52 -5.87 8.76
C LYS A 470 -21.06 -6.08 8.44
N ASN A 471 -20.21 -6.14 9.44
CA ASN A 471 -18.79 -6.42 9.33
C ASN A 471 -18.44 -7.59 10.24
N ALA A 472 -17.48 -8.38 9.88
CA ALA A 472 -16.92 -9.39 10.75
C ALA A 472 -15.89 -8.75 11.69
N LEU A 473 -15.78 -9.27 12.90
CA LEU A 473 -14.72 -8.90 13.83
C LEU A 473 -13.43 -9.66 13.50
N PRO A 474 -12.26 -9.14 13.91
CA PRO A 474 -11.01 -9.86 13.78
C PRO A 474 -11.11 -11.29 14.32
N GLY A 475 -10.60 -12.28 13.57
CA GLY A 475 -10.72 -13.70 13.90
C GLY A 475 -12.05 -14.37 13.51
N GLN A 476 -13.02 -13.61 13.00
CA GLN A 476 -14.30 -14.15 12.54
C GLN A 476 -14.38 -14.11 11.00
N GLY A 477 -14.65 -15.25 10.39
CA GLY A 477 -14.89 -15.34 8.96
C GLY A 477 -13.64 -15.44 8.08
N HIS A 478 -13.83 -15.21 6.79
CA HIS A 478 -12.77 -15.28 5.80
C HIS A 478 -11.96 -13.97 5.80
N ARG A 479 -10.64 -14.12 5.95
CA ARG A 479 -9.73 -13.00 5.88
C ARG A 479 -9.36 -12.74 4.43
N TRP A 480 -9.71 -11.56 3.94
CA TRP A 480 -9.32 -11.08 2.62
C TRP A 480 -7.87 -10.62 2.63
N ALA A 481 -7.16 -10.97 1.59
CA ALA A 481 -5.85 -10.37 1.34
C ALA A 481 -6.07 -8.95 0.79
N GLY A 482 -6.53 -8.06 1.67
CA GLY A 482 -6.82 -6.67 1.35
C GLY A 482 -5.55 -5.86 1.07
N GLY A 483 -5.72 -4.72 0.46
CA GLY A 483 -4.65 -3.79 0.12
C GLY A 483 -5.22 -2.40 -0.05
N ASP A 484 -4.64 -1.62 -0.93
CA ASP A 484 -5.09 -0.25 -1.18
C ASP A 484 -6.47 -0.19 -1.84
N ASP A 485 -6.89 -1.22 -2.56
CA ASP A 485 -8.21 -1.30 -3.19
C ASP A 485 -8.59 -2.75 -3.54
N GLY A 486 -9.85 -2.97 -3.84
CA GLY A 486 -10.37 -4.23 -4.36
C GLY A 486 -11.81 -4.00 -4.79
N GLY A 487 -12.11 -4.21 -6.07
CA GLY A 487 -13.45 -4.02 -6.61
C GLY A 487 -14.32 -5.26 -6.47
N ALA A 488 -15.64 -5.07 -6.55
CA ALA A 488 -16.58 -6.17 -6.61
C ALA A 488 -17.63 -5.96 -7.69
N THR A 489 -18.19 -7.06 -8.20
CA THR A 489 -19.33 -7.05 -9.13
C THR A 489 -20.28 -8.21 -8.86
N VAL A 490 -21.57 -7.99 -9.13
CA VAL A 490 -22.57 -9.04 -9.11
C VAL A 490 -22.91 -9.45 -10.54
N ALA A 491 -22.81 -10.74 -10.82
CA ALA A 491 -23.19 -11.29 -12.13
C ALA A 491 -23.87 -12.65 -11.95
N ASN A 492 -25.04 -12.83 -12.57
CA ASN A 492 -25.81 -14.08 -12.50
C ASN A 492 -26.07 -14.60 -11.07
N GLY A 493 -26.29 -13.69 -10.11
CA GLY A 493 -26.51 -14.02 -8.69
C GLY A 493 -25.27 -14.40 -7.91
N LYS A 494 -24.08 -14.30 -8.52
CA LYS A 494 -22.78 -14.52 -7.90
C LYS A 494 -22.12 -13.19 -7.57
N LEU A 495 -21.31 -13.16 -6.49
CA LEU A 495 -20.46 -12.02 -6.18
C LEU A 495 -19.00 -12.37 -6.50
N PHE A 496 -18.36 -11.55 -7.31
CA PHE A 496 -16.94 -11.62 -7.65
C PHE A 496 -16.21 -10.47 -6.94
N ILE A 497 -15.10 -10.77 -6.28
CA ILE A 497 -14.31 -9.80 -5.53
C ILE A 497 -12.84 -9.89 -5.95
N ALA A 498 -12.26 -8.76 -6.36
CA ALA A 498 -10.83 -8.65 -6.59
C ALA A 498 -10.09 -8.50 -5.26
N GLU A 499 -9.17 -9.41 -4.96
CA GLU A 499 -8.30 -9.32 -3.79
C GLU A 499 -6.94 -8.74 -4.19
N TYR A 500 -6.71 -7.48 -3.86
CA TYR A 500 -5.52 -6.74 -4.26
C TYR A 500 -4.21 -7.46 -3.90
N ASN A 501 -3.96 -7.73 -2.62
CA ASN A 501 -2.79 -8.45 -2.15
C ASN A 501 -2.89 -9.98 -2.31
N GLY A 502 -4.10 -10.49 -2.51
CA GLY A 502 -4.37 -11.92 -2.72
C GLY A 502 -4.08 -12.41 -4.14
N ASN A 503 -3.90 -11.48 -5.09
CA ASN A 503 -3.65 -11.81 -6.50
C ASN A 503 -4.67 -12.80 -7.09
N ARG A 504 -5.94 -12.67 -6.70
CA ARG A 504 -7.01 -13.59 -7.09
C ARG A 504 -8.36 -12.87 -7.17
N ILE A 505 -9.33 -13.54 -7.76
CA ILE A 505 -10.74 -13.15 -7.73
C ILE A 505 -11.49 -14.20 -6.94
N SER A 506 -11.97 -13.83 -5.77
CA SER A 506 -12.79 -14.70 -4.94
C SER A 506 -14.26 -14.62 -5.31
N VAL A 507 -14.93 -15.77 -5.30
CA VAL A 507 -16.29 -15.91 -5.83
C VAL A 507 -17.22 -16.53 -4.81
N TYR A 508 -18.38 -15.89 -4.61
CA TYR A 508 -19.53 -16.46 -3.93
C TYR A 508 -20.54 -16.91 -4.97
N ASP A 509 -20.97 -18.17 -4.94
CA ASP A 509 -21.98 -18.72 -5.82
C ASP A 509 -23.38 -18.20 -5.52
N SER A 510 -23.57 -17.62 -4.34
CA SER A 510 -24.75 -16.87 -3.94
C SER A 510 -24.34 -15.63 -3.14
N LEU A 511 -25.14 -14.56 -3.22
CA LEU A 511 -24.82 -13.31 -2.53
C LEU A 511 -24.72 -13.52 -1.00
N PRO A 512 -23.62 -13.11 -0.36
CA PRO A 512 -23.44 -13.32 1.08
C PRO A 512 -24.45 -12.52 1.89
N THR A 513 -24.97 -13.14 2.95
CA THR A 513 -25.90 -12.52 3.90
C THR A 513 -25.24 -12.13 5.21
N SER A 514 -24.01 -12.65 5.44
CA SER A 514 -23.17 -12.36 6.59
C SER A 514 -21.77 -11.98 6.14
N ALA A 515 -21.15 -11.06 6.84
CA ALA A 515 -19.75 -10.68 6.62
C ALA A 515 -18.75 -11.79 6.99
N THR A 516 -19.17 -12.79 7.75
CA THR A 516 -18.34 -13.96 8.12
C THR A 516 -18.39 -15.09 7.10
N GLN A 517 -19.26 -14.98 6.07
CA GLN A 517 -19.38 -15.98 5.04
C GLN A 517 -18.13 -16.03 4.17
N LYS A 518 -17.62 -17.25 3.89
CA LYS A 518 -16.48 -17.49 3.01
C LYS A 518 -16.89 -17.49 1.55
N PRO A 519 -15.99 -17.15 0.61
CA PRO A 519 -16.19 -17.44 -0.80
C PRO A 519 -16.19 -18.94 -1.06
N ASP A 520 -16.87 -19.33 -2.12
CA ASP A 520 -17.00 -20.75 -2.49
C ASP A 520 -15.79 -21.25 -3.29
N TRP A 521 -15.19 -20.37 -4.10
CA TRP A 521 -14.02 -20.70 -4.93
C TRP A 521 -13.27 -19.43 -5.40
N SER A 522 -12.12 -19.62 -6.06
CA SER A 522 -11.33 -18.55 -6.65
C SER A 522 -11.16 -18.76 -8.15
N LEU A 523 -11.26 -17.65 -8.93
CA LEU A 523 -11.14 -17.69 -10.38
C LEU A 523 -9.70 -17.92 -10.84
N MET A 524 -8.71 -17.32 -10.16
CA MET A 524 -7.32 -17.29 -10.63
C MET A 524 -6.33 -18.03 -9.72
N ALA A 525 -6.69 -18.35 -8.48
CA ALA A 525 -5.87 -19.12 -7.54
C ALA A 525 -6.45 -20.49 -7.26
N ASP A 526 -5.62 -21.44 -6.84
CA ASP A 526 -6.05 -22.82 -6.54
C ASP A 526 -6.65 -22.95 -5.14
N ASN A 527 -6.34 -22.01 -4.23
CA ASN A 527 -6.83 -22.03 -2.87
C ASN A 527 -7.39 -20.68 -2.44
N ILE A 528 -8.59 -20.69 -1.85
CA ILE A 528 -9.27 -19.52 -1.31
C ILE A 528 -8.83 -19.16 0.11
N LEU A 529 -8.15 -20.07 0.80
CA LEU A 529 -7.85 -19.96 2.22
C LEU A 529 -6.42 -19.48 2.48
N ASP A 530 -5.49 -19.71 1.55
CA ASP A 530 -4.10 -19.32 1.72
C ASP A 530 -3.78 -18.02 1.02
N TYR A 531 -2.91 -17.26 1.64
CA TYR A 531 -2.18 -16.15 1.01
C TYR A 531 -1.49 -16.65 -0.27
N PRO A 532 -1.11 -15.74 -1.20
CA PRO A 532 -0.62 -16.19 -2.49
C PRO A 532 0.37 -17.33 -2.34
N LEU A 533 0.04 -18.43 -3.02
CA LEU A 533 0.87 -19.60 -3.06
C LEU A 533 2.24 -19.24 -3.63
N ILE A 534 3.25 -20.06 -3.36
CA ILE A 534 4.58 -19.87 -3.94
C ILE A 534 4.54 -19.79 -5.47
N ASP A 535 3.55 -20.38 -6.10
CA ASP A 535 3.36 -20.30 -7.56
C ASP A 535 3.02 -18.89 -8.03
N ASP A 536 2.45 -18.06 -7.14
CA ASP A 536 2.15 -16.65 -7.37
C ASP A 536 3.17 -15.74 -6.68
N PHE A 537 4.41 -16.18 -6.62
CA PHE A 537 5.51 -15.55 -5.92
C PHE A 537 5.64 -14.06 -6.27
N ILE A 538 5.13 -13.22 -5.37
CA ILE A 538 5.21 -11.77 -5.42
C ILE A 538 5.69 -11.29 -4.06
N ILE A 539 6.71 -10.48 -4.05
CA ILE A 539 7.27 -9.87 -2.84
C ILE A 539 6.82 -8.43 -2.78
N GLN A 540 6.20 -8.04 -1.66
CA GLN A 540 5.68 -6.69 -1.47
C GLN A 540 6.54 -5.89 -0.51
N ASN A 541 7.08 -4.75 -0.97
CA ASN A 541 8.01 -3.92 -0.21
C ASN A 541 9.20 -4.74 0.33
N PRO A 542 9.97 -5.37 -0.57
CA PRO A 542 11.02 -6.31 -0.20
C PRO A 542 12.20 -5.62 0.47
N VAL A 543 12.76 -6.27 1.50
CA VAL A 543 14.03 -5.90 2.14
C VAL A 543 14.93 -7.13 2.12
N PRO A 544 15.89 -7.18 1.19
CA PRO A 544 16.84 -8.29 1.07
C PRO A 544 17.94 -8.20 2.12
N GLU A 545 18.41 -9.36 2.59
CA GLU A 545 19.59 -9.51 3.43
C GLU A 545 20.26 -10.87 3.23
N SER A 546 21.53 -11.02 3.63
CA SER A 546 22.28 -12.25 3.57
C SER A 546 23.40 -12.28 4.61
N ASP A 547 23.66 -13.46 5.18
CA ASP A 547 24.85 -13.71 6.02
C ASP A 547 26.03 -14.27 5.22
N GLY A 548 25.90 -14.38 3.91
CA GLY A 548 26.90 -14.92 2.99
C GLY A 548 26.60 -16.37 2.51
N ASP A 549 25.75 -17.10 3.21
CA ASP A 549 25.34 -18.46 2.87
C ASP A 549 23.83 -18.50 2.51
N ILE A 550 22.99 -17.94 3.36
CA ILE A 550 21.55 -17.88 3.21
C ILE A 550 21.14 -16.49 2.71
N PHE A 551 20.25 -16.44 1.73
CA PHE A 551 19.64 -15.21 1.26
C PHE A 551 18.19 -15.13 1.74
N ILE A 552 17.81 -13.99 2.28
CA ILE A 552 16.46 -13.76 2.79
C ILE A 552 15.84 -12.48 2.22
N VAL A 553 14.52 -12.43 2.18
CA VAL A 553 13.76 -11.22 1.86
C VAL A 553 12.57 -11.10 2.80
N THR A 554 12.55 -10.08 3.62
CA THR A 554 11.33 -9.71 4.34
C THR A 554 10.40 -8.92 3.43
N SER A 555 9.10 -9.08 3.64
CA SER A 555 8.05 -8.44 2.86
C SER A 555 7.03 -7.81 3.80
N GLY A 556 6.93 -6.47 3.75
CA GLY A 556 6.18 -5.71 4.74
C GLY A 556 4.68 -5.87 4.65
N PHE A 557 4.10 -5.82 3.44
CA PHE A 557 2.65 -5.79 3.30
C PHE A 557 1.98 -7.16 3.46
N ASP A 558 2.62 -8.22 3.02
CA ASP A 558 2.12 -9.60 3.21
C ASP A 558 2.68 -10.27 4.47
N ARG A 559 3.43 -9.53 5.28
CA ARG A 559 3.99 -9.96 6.57
C ARG A 559 4.71 -11.30 6.47
N SER A 560 5.64 -11.40 5.51
CA SER A 560 6.35 -12.64 5.23
C SER A 560 7.87 -12.47 5.25
N LEU A 561 8.55 -13.62 5.34
CA LEU A 561 9.98 -13.78 5.15
C LEU A 561 10.19 -14.93 4.16
N SER A 562 10.72 -14.63 3.01
CA SER A 562 11.15 -15.60 2.01
C SER A 562 12.61 -15.96 2.24
N VAL A 563 12.95 -17.26 2.16
CA VAL A 563 14.28 -17.79 2.45
C VAL A 563 14.75 -18.65 1.30
N TRP A 564 15.93 -18.34 0.78
CA TRP A 564 16.71 -19.18 -0.13
C TRP A 564 17.88 -19.75 0.65
N LYS A 565 17.98 -21.06 0.75
CA LYS A 565 19.07 -21.76 1.44
C LYS A 565 20.42 -21.62 0.73
N LYS A 566 20.41 -21.05 -0.46
CA LYS A 566 21.56 -20.63 -1.26
C LYS A 566 21.20 -19.37 -2.03
N HIS A 567 22.20 -18.58 -2.39
CA HIS A 567 21.96 -17.37 -3.17
C HIS A 567 21.26 -17.69 -4.51
N PRO A 568 20.16 -17.02 -4.86
CA PRO A 568 19.47 -17.24 -6.11
C PRO A 568 20.24 -16.62 -7.29
N GLY A 569 20.42 -17.39 -8.36
CA GLY A 569 21.17 -16.99 -9.57
C GLY A 569 20.35 -17.11 -10.87
N SER A 570 19.03 -17.19 -10.78
CA SER A 570 18.14 -17.23 -11.95
C SER A 570 16.88 -16.40 -11.74
N ASN A 571 16.38 -15.83 -12.84
CA ASN A 571 15.13 -15.06 -12.82
C ASN A 571 13.98 -15.88 -12.26
N GLY A 572 13.20 -15.28 -11.37
CA GLY A 572 12.04 -15.89 -10.76
C GLY A 572 12.37 -17.08 -9.86
N ALA A 573 13.60 -17.19 -9.35
CA ALA A 573 13.98 -18.23 -8.40
C ALA A 573 13.06 -18.20 -7.19
N LYS A 574 12.31 -19.28 -6.98
CA LYS A 574 11.37 -19.40 -5.87
C LYS A 574 12.12 -19.70 -4.57
N PRO A 575 11.69 -19.17 -3.42
CA PRO A 575 12.31 -19.47 -2.14
C PRO A 575 12.16 -20.96 -1.78
N ASP A 576 13.09 -21.45 -0.96
CA ASP A 576 12.99 -22.80 -0.36
C ASP A 576 11.98 -22.82 0.78
N MET A 577 11.77 -21.68 1.43
CA MET A 577 10.86 -21.54 2.57
C MET A 577 10.21 -20.17 2.58
N VAL A 578 8.98 -20.10 3.08
CA VAL A 578 8.28 -18.84 3.36
C VAL A 578 7.66 -18.90 4.74
N PHE A 579 8.07 -17.97 5.59
CA PHE A 579 7.45 -17.70 6.88
C PHE A 579 6.35 -16.67 6.65
N ARG A 580 5.13 -16.93 7.09
CA ARG A 580 4.00 -16.05 6.87
C ARG A 580 3.29 -15.70 8.16
N ARG A 581 2.67 -14.52 8.11
CA ARG A 581 1.80 -14.01 9.17
C ARG A 581 2.55 -13.66 10.44
N PHE A 582 3.64 -12.89 10.26
CA PHE A 582 4.18 -12.17 11.41
C PHE A 582 3.07 -11.33 12.05
N ASP A 583 2.99 -11.35 13.36
CA ASP A 583 1.98 -10.61 14.13
C ASP A 583 2.17 -9.08 14.06
N ASP A 584 3.36 -8.62 13.65
CA ASP A 584 3.62 -7.21 13.30
C ASP A 584 4.16 -7.11 11.87
N GLN A 585 4.11 -5.92 11.29
CA GLN A 585 4.55 -5.66 9.92
C GLN A 585 6.09 -5.56 9.85
N PRO A 586 6.81 -6.49 9.19
CA PRO A 586 8.24 -6.36 8.95
C PRO A 586 8.55 -5.06 8.19
N TRP A 587 9.48 -4.27 8.68
CA TRP A 587 9.85 -3.01 8.03
C TRP A 587 11.31 -2.96 7.59
N ASP A 588 12.19 -3.49 8.45
CA ASP A 588 13.62 -3.58 8.23
C ASP A 588 14.14 -4.88 8.84
N ASN A 589 15.32 -5.33 8.42
CA ASN A 589 15.94 -6.52 8.99
C ASN A 589 17.46 -6.41 8.96
N THR A 590 18.11 -7.27 9.74
CA THR A 590 19.57 -7.42 9.76
C THR A 590 19.92 -8.89 9.92
N PHE A 591 20.82 -9.39 9.10
CA PHE A 591 21.24 -10.79 9.09
C PHE A 591 22.77 -10.88 9.12
N ASN A 592 23.34 -11.16 10.27
CA ASN A 592 24.79 -11.18 10.46
C ASN A 592 25.19 -12.25 11.47
N ASN A 593 26.30 -12.97 11.19
CA ASN A 593 26.80 -14.05 12.06
C ASN A 593 25.72 -15.07 12.43
N LYS A 594 24.88 -15.49 11.46
CA LYS A 594 23.75 -16.41 11.61
C LYS A 594 22.57 -15.85 12.42
N ALA A 595 22.71 -14.68 13.03
CA ALA A 595 21.63 -14.03 13.77
C ALA A 595 20.76 -13.20 12.82
N LEU A 596 19.48 -13.51 12.76
CA LEU A 596 18.49 -12.77 11.97
C LEU A 596 17.52 -12.06 12.90
N PHE A 597 17.42 -10.75 12.77
CA PHE A 597 16.46 -9.92 13.49
C PHE A 597 15.66 -9.05 12.53
N ILE A 598 14.40 -8.86 12.86
CA ILE A 598 13.44 -8.12 12.07
C ILE A 598 12.80 -7.03 12.94
N ALA A 599 12.85 -5.79 12.48
CA ALA A 599 12.07 -4.71 13.04
C ALA A 599 10.65 -4.74 12.46
N GLY A 600 9.67 -4.99 13.31
CA GLY A 600 8.27 -4.70 13.04
C GLY A 600 8.00 -3.19 13.19
N ARG A 601 6.76 -2.80 13.39
CA ARG A 601 6.42 -1.42 13.77
C ARG A 601 6.56 -1.17 15.26
N ASN A 602 6.23 -2.18 16.06
CA ASN A 602 6.10 -2.06 17.51
C ASN A 602 6.84 -3.17 18.26
N LYS A 603 7.59 -4.00 17.59
CA LYS A 603 8.36 -5.08 18.21
C LYS A 603 9.58 -5.50 17.38
N VAL A 604 10.51 -6.16 18.03
CA VAL A 604 11.61 -6.87 17.39
C VAL A 604 11.37 -8.36 17.56
N PHE A 605 11.56 -9.11 16.47
CA PHE A 605 11.52 -10.57 16.50
C PHE A 605 12.66 -11.16 15.68
N GLY A 606 13.11 -12.37 16.04
CA GLY A 606 14.21 -13.00 15.34
C GLY A 606 14.77 -14.23 16.04
N TRP A 607 15.90 -14.65 15.52
CA TRP A 607 16.62 -15.87 15.92
C TRP A 607 18.12 -15.57 16.09
N TYR A 608 18.70 -16.15 17.13
CA TYR A 608 20.15 -16.00 17.41
C TYR A 608 21.02 -16.85 16.47
N ASP A 609 20.46 -17.95 15.95
CA ASP A 609 21.08 -18.85 14.97
C ASP A 609 20.01 -19.35 14.00
N PHE A 610 19.81 -18.58 12.94
CA PHE A 610 18.74 -18.85 11.96
C PHE A 610 19.02 -20.10 11.11
N GLU A 611 20.29 -20.40 10.83
CA GLU A 611 20.67 -21.63 10.11
C GLU A 611 20.23 -22.87 10.92
N LYS A 612 20.54 -22.89 12.21
CA LYS A 612 20.12 -23.95 13.12
C LYS A 612 18.59 -24.04 13.26
N THR A 613 17.91 -22.91 13.23
CA THR A 613 16.45 -22.82 13.22
C THR A 613 15.88 -23.56 12.00
N ILE A 614 16.42 -23.31 10.81
CA ILE A 614 16.03 -23.98 9.57
C ILE A 614 16.34 -25.49 9.64
N GLU A 615 17.53 -25.87 10.08
CA GLU A 615 17.95 -27.27 10.17
C GLU A 615 17.13 -28.10 11.17
N SER A 616 16.75 -27.49 12.29
CA SER A 616 15.99 -28.18 13.34
C SER A 616 14.49 -28.31 13.06
N GLY A 617 13.95 -27.47 12.15
CA GLY A 617 12.52 -27.33 11.93
C GLY A 617 11.76 -26.74 13.13
N ASN A 618 12.47 -26.20 14.13
CA ASN A 618 11.86 -25.46 15.22
C ASN A 618 11.94 -23.95 14.95
N TYR A 619 10.85 -23.40 14.45
CA TYR A 619 10.76 -22.03 13.97
C TYR A 619 10.36 -21.01 15.04
N SER A 620 10.30 -21.40 16.31
CA SER A 620 10.01 -20.49 17.43
C SER A 620 11.04 -19.36 17.48
N PHE A 621 10.57 -18.14 17.72
CA PHE A 621 11.46 -17.01 17.91
C PHE A 621 12.28 -17.14 19.19
N ASP A 622 13.57 -16.77 19.12
CA ASP A 622 14.40 -16.58 20.30
C ASP A 622 14.10 -15.24 20.99
N ILE A 623 13.68 -14.24 20.20
CA ILE A 623 13.17 -12.95 20.67
C ILE A 623 11.92 -12.58 19.90
N ASN A 624 10.85 -12.19 20.61
CA ASN A 624 9.63 -11.58 20.07
C ASN A 624 9.07 -10.67 21.14
N THR A 625 9.44 -9.39 21.10
CA THR A 625 9.15 -8.45 22.19
C THR A 625 8.86 -7.05 21.68
N SER A 626 7.97 -6.35 22.35
CA SER A 626 7.71 -4.92 22.19
C SER A 626 8.53 -4.05 23.16
N GLU A 627 9.34 -4.67 24.05
CA GLU A 627 10.16 -3.97 25.03
C GLU A 627 11.51 -4.65 25.19
N ILE A 628 12.59 -3.87 25.37
CA ILE A 628 13.92 -4.35 25.78
C ILE A 628 14.43 -3.44 26.90
N GLY A 629 14.71 -3.99 28.08
CA GLY A 629 15.00 -3.20 29.26
C GLY A 629 13.82 -2.32 29.65
N SER A 630 14.07 -1.03 29.80
CA SER A 630 13.06 0.00 30.05
C SER A 630 12.53 0.65 28.76
N ILE A 631 12.94 0.16 27.58
CA ILE A 631 12.65 0.79 26.29
C ILE A 631 11.45 0.12 25.65
N SER A 632 10.40 0.91 25.41
CA SER A 632 9.29 0.54 24.52
C SER A 632 9.70 0.68 23.06
N LEU A 633 9.48 -0.36 22.26
CA LEU A 633 9.85 -0.44 20.83
C LEU A 633 8.76 0.09 19.89
N ASN A 634 7.96 1.04 20.35
CA ASN A 634 6.92 1.65 19.51
C ASN A 634 7.53 2.44 18.35
N SER A 635 6.87 2.37 17.19
CA SER A 635 7.26 3.14 16.00
C SER A 635 8.68 2.87 15.49
N ILE A 636 9.19 1.65 15.67
CA ILE A 636 10.50 1.28 15.11
C ILE A 636 10.39 1.10 13.59
N LYS A 637 11.47 1.49 12.88
CA LYS A 637 11.57 1.32 11.43
C LYS A 637 12.97 0.97 10.95
N GLY A 638 13.95 0.92 11.85
CA GLY A 638 15.31 0.56 11.50
C GLY A 638 15.91 -0.41 12.50
N ILE A 639 16.70 -1.35 12.00
CA ILE A 639 17.47 -2.29 12.81
C ILE A 639 18.79 -2.57 12.10
N ALA A 640 19.88 -2.65 12.86
CA ALA A 640 21.20 -3.00 12.34
C ALA A 640 22.04 -3.76 13.37
N TYR A 641 22.83 -4.74 12.91
CA TYR A 641 23.74 -5.51 13.74
C TYR A 641 25.04 -5.82 13.00
N ASN A 642 26.19 -5.42 13.55
CA ASN A 642 27.52 -5.64 12.96
C ASN A 642 28.37 -6.71 13.67
N GLY A 643 27.77 -7.51 14.56
CA GLY A 643 28.49 -8.47 15.40
C GLY A 643 28.99 -7.89 16.74
N THR A 644 29.08 -6.56 16.87
CA THR A 644 29.52 -5.87 18.09
C THR A 644 28.42 -5.02 18.70
N TYR A 645 27.72 -4.27 17.89
CA TYR A 645 26.61 -3.41 18.30
C TYR A 645 25.32 -3.84 17.63
N PHE A 646 24.25 -3.83 18.42
CA PHE A 646 22.87 -4.01 17.97
C PHE A 646 22.14 -2.67 18.13
N ALA A 647 21.53 -2.17 17.07
CA ALA A 647 20.89 -0.88 17.04
C ALA A 647 19.45 -0.97 16.58
N VAL A 648 18.55 -0.22 17.23
CA VAL A 648 17.15 -0.05 16.85
C VAL A 648 16.82 1.42 16.73
N GLY A 649 16.23 1.83 15.60
CA GLY A 649 15.85 3.20 15.29
C GLY A 649 14.34 3.40 15.23
N THR A 650 13.84 4.54 15.77
CA THR A 650 12.42 4.88 15.82
C THR A 650 12.07 6.09 14.96
N THR A 651 10.83 6.16 14.50
CA THR A 651 10.31 7.38 13.83
C THR A 651 10.25 8.58 14.77
N GLU A 652 10.34 8.38 16.08
CA GLU A 652 10.34 9.39 17.13
C GLU A 652 11.72 9.97 17.42
N LYS A 653 12.66 9.83 16.48
CA LYS A 653 14.02 10.38 16.56
C LYS A 653 14.87 9.79 17.67
N LYS A 654 14.72 8.51 17.94
CA LYS A 654 15.56 7.78 18.89
C LYS A 654 16.31 6.64 18.21
N ILE A 655 17.55 6.43 18.63
CA ILE A 655 18.34 5.25 18.28
C ILE A 655 18.86 4.66 19.58
N TYR A 656 18.52 3.41 19.82
CA TYR A 656 18.97 2.63 20.98
C TYR A 656 20.06 1.66 20.53
N ILE A 657 21.17 1.60 21.25
CA ILE A 657 22.32 0.77 20.87
C ILE A 657 22.79 -0.05 22.07
N TRP A 658 22.86 -1.35 21.90
CA TRP A 658 23.39 -2.32 22.83
C TRP A 658 24.76 -2.83 22.36
N GLU A 659 25.58 -3.30 23.28
CA GLU A 659 26.83 -4.02 23.00
C GLU A 659 26.52 -5.53 22.95
N GLY A 660 26.61 -6.12 21.75
CA GLY A 660 26.09 -7.45 21.47
C GLY A 660 24.56 -7.47 21.26
N ILE A 661 24.00 -8.64 21.04
CA ILE A 661 22.56 -8.88 20.96
C ILE A 661 21.98 -8.78 22.37
N PRO A 662 20.99 -7.90 22.62
CA PRO A 662 20.45 -7.70 23.95
C PRO A 662 19.56 -8.88 24.41
N ALA A 663 19.65 -9.23 25.69
CA ALA A 663 18.56 -9.91 26.36
C ALA A 663 17.40 -8.94 26.59
N ILE A 664 16.19 -9.44 26.76
CA ILE A 664 15.00 -8.62 26.95
C ILE A 664 15.04 -7.69 28.18
N THR A 665 15.97 -7.94 29.11
CA THR A 665 16.17 -7.14 30.33
C THR A 665 17.31 -6.13 30.22
N ASP A 666 18.02 -6.08 29.09
CA ASP A 666 19.24 -5.28 28.97
C ASP A 666 18.93 -3.83 28.62
N GLU A 667 19.47 -2.90 29.37
CA GLU A 667 19.41 -1.48 29.03
C GLU A 667 20.37 -1.14 27.87
N PRO A 668 20.01 -0.20 27.00
CA PRO A 668 20.89 0.21 25.91
C PRO A 668 22.15 0.90 26.47
N LYS A 669 23.31 0.59 25.88
CA LYS A 669 24.56 1.28 26.17
C LYS A 669 24.53 2.74 25.77
N TYR A 670 23.86 3.03 24.66
CA TYR A 670 23.65 4.40 24.16
C TYR A 670 22.16 4.60 23.77
N THR A 671 21.63 5.75 24.15
CA THR A 671 20.34 6.27 23.70
C THR A 671 20.60 7.60 23.02
N LEU A 672 20.53 7.61 21.69
CA LEU A 672 20.89 8.78 20.88
C LEU A 672 19.62 9.55 20.46
N SER A 673 19.74 10.88 20.41
CA SER A 673 18.69 11.75 19.87
C SER A 673 18.99 12.07 18.40
N SER A 674 18.35 11.34 17.49
CA SER A 674 18.53 11.53 16.05
C SER A 674 17.97 12.88 15.58
N PRO A 675 18.61 13.58 14.64
CA PRO A 675 18.09 14.82 14.06
C PRO A 675 16.77 14.62 13.30
N VAL A 676 16.55 13.43 12.76
CA VAL A 676 15.34 13.05 11.99
C VAL A 676 14.75 11.75 12.53
N GLY A 677 13.49 11.47 12.27
CA GLY A 677 12.93 10.13 12.51
C GLY A 677 13.67 9.10 11.68
N VAL A 678 13.95 7.94 12.27
CA VAL A 678 14.77 6.90 11.66
C VAL A 678 13.90 6.02 10.76
N GLY A 679 14.36 5.81 9.54
CA GLY A 679 13.87 4.80 8.61
C GLY A 679 14.73 3.53 8.67
N ARG A 680 15.07 2.95 7.50
CA ARG A 680 15.97 1.79 7.44
C ARG A 680 17.41 2.15 7.84
N MET A 681 18.09 1.19 8.41
CA MET A 681 19.43 1.34 8.96
C MET A 681 20.36 0.27 8.42
N ASP A 682 21.66 0.60 8.35
CA ASP A 682 22.71 -0.38 8.17
C ASP A 682 23.98 0.03 8.95
N MET A 683 24.85 -0.92 9.27
CA MET A 683 26.01 -0.69 10.12
C MET A 683 27.18 -1.60 9.74
N ASN A 684 28.34 -1.00 9.55
CA ASN A 684 29.62 -1.72 9.49
C ASN A 684 30.45 -1.50 10.77
N ASN A 685 31.74 -1.77 10.74
CA ASN A 685 32.60 -1.63 11.92
C ASN A 685 32.93 -0.17 12.28
N ASP A 686 32.71 0.79 11.37
CA ASP A 686 33.08 2.19 11.56
C ASP A 686 31.88 3.12 11.65
N TRP A 687 30.80 2.80 10.93
CA TRP A 687 29.67 3.68 10.73
C TRP A 687 28.33 2.99 10.98
N LEU A 688 27.40 3.74 11.56
CA LEU A 688 25.97 3.52 11.51
C LEU A 688 25.37 4.55 10.53
N VAL A 689 24.63 4.07 9.54
CA VAL A 689 23.94 4.89 8.55
C VAL A 689 22.44 4.63 8.59
N PHE A 690 21.61 5.64 8.29
CA PHE A 690 20.16 5.47 8.27
C PHE A 690 19.46 6.46 7.35
N SER A 691 18.39 5.99 6.71
CA SER A 691 17.46 6.83 5.99
C SER A 691 16.53 7.58 6.94
N PRO A 692 15.99 8.75 6.56
CA PRO A 692 14.94 9.41 7.33
C PRO A 692 13.64 8.61 7.23
N SER A 693 12.80 8.64 8.27
CA SER A 693 11.40 8.22 8.10
C SER A 693 10.66 9.20 7.18
N PRO A 694 9.70 8.75 6.37
CA PRO A 694 9.08 9.58 5.32
C PRO A 694 8.51 10.93 5.79
N SER A 695 8.09 11.02 7.03
CA SER A 695 7.50 12.23 7.62
C SER A 695 8.51 13.18 8.27
N SER A 696 9.81 12.85 8.35
CA SER A 696 10.75 13.54 9.25
C SER A 696 11.94 14.22 8.58
N GLY A 697 12.08 14.16 7.28
CA GLY A 697 13.18 14.77 6.56
C GLY A 697 13.58 14.04 5.29
N GLN A 698 14.57 14.56 4.58
CA GLN A 698 14.95 14.04 3.27
C GLN A 698 16.44 13.70 3.16
N SER A 699 17.20 13.81 4.26
CA SER A 699 18.63 13.53 4.25
C SER A 699 18.94 12.23 4.97
N VAL A 700 19.72 11.37 4.34
CA VAL A 700 20.39 10.24 4.97
C VAL A 700 21.41 10.76 5.97
N HIS A 701 21.54 10.11 7.10
CA HIS A 701 22.47 10.48 8.16
C HIS A 701 23.44 9.35 8.46
N ALA A 702 24.63 9.71 8.90
CA ALA A 702 25.67 8.81 9.36
C ALA A 702 26.26 9.28 10.70
N ILE A 703 26.67 8.32 11.53
CA ILE A 703 27.43 8.56 12.76
C ILE A 703 28.56 7.53 12.86
N LYS A 704 29.78 7.98 13.26
CA LYS A 704 30.86 7.03 13.55
C LYS A 704 30.59 6.30 14.85
N LEU A 705 30.82 4.99 14.87
CA LEU A 705 30.69 4.18 16.09
C LEU A 705 31.62 4.65 17.22
N SER A 706 32.75 5.25 16.88
CA SER A 706 33.65 5.88 17.85
C SER A 706 33.14 7.21 18.44
N GLU A 707 32.07 7.78 17.86
CA GLU A 707 31.50 9.10 18.23
C GLU A 707 30.09 8.98 18.84
N LEU A 708 29.62 7.77 19.14
CA LEU A 708 28.27 7.54 19.69
C LEU A 708 28.02 8.33 20.97
N ALA A 709 29.01 8.39 21.88
CA ALA A 709 28.89 9.13 23.14
C ALA A 709 28.76 10.66 22.96
N GLY A 710 29.17 11.19 21.82
CA GLY A 710 29.07 12.61 21.48
C GLY A 710 27.87 12.96 20.57
N GLU A 711 27.12 11.99 20.15
CA GLU A 711 25.95 12.13 19.23
C GLU A 711 26.26 12.94 17.96
N VAL A 712 27.43 12.71 17.35
CA VAL A 712 27.90 13.50 16.18
C VAL A 712 27.32 12.97 14.89
N PHE A 713 26.07 13.33 14.58
CA PHE A 713 25.41 12.98 13.33
C PHE A 713 25.85 13.88 12.18
N ARG A 714 26.00 13.31 10.99
CA ARG A 714 26.36 14.01 9.76
C ARG A 714 25.36 13.70 8.67
N PRO A 715 24.67 14.73 8.09
CA PRO A 715 23.80 14.52 6.94
C PRO A 715 24.62 14.32 5.67
N VAL A 716 24.14 13.45 4.77
CA VAL A 716 24.65 13.37 3.41
C VAL A 716 24.09 14.55 2.60
N PRO A 717 24.92 15.45 2.09
CA PRO A 717 24.45 16.65 1.44
C PRO A 717 23.83 16.38 0.06
N GLY A 718 22.81 17.12 -0.32
CA GLY A 718 22.26 17.17 -1.67
C GLY A 718 21.23 16.09 -2.03
N TYR A 719 20.76 15.31 -1.09
CA TYR A 719 19.75 14.27 -1.31
C TYR A 719 18.42 14.60 -0.69
N SER A 720 17.40 14.68 -1.51
CA SER A 720 16.08 15.13 -1.10
C SER A 720 14.87 14.36 -1.66
N ASP A 721 15.07 13.30 -2.46
CA ASP A 721 13.95 12.63 -3.10
C ASP A 721 13.65 11.26 -2.48
N PHE A 722 13.01 11.31 -1.29
CA PHE A 722 12.55 10.13 -0.57
C PHE A 722 13.59 9.00 -0.48
N PRO A 723 14.77 9.24 0.16
CA PRO A 723 15.70 8.16 0.40
C PRO A 723 15.10 7.19 1.42
N GLN A 724 14.83 5.94 1.00
CA GLN A 724 14.13 4.95 1.81
C GLN A 724 15.05 3.87 2.36
N GLY A 725 16.06 3.47 1.60
CA GLY A 725 17.01 2.43 1.98
C GLY A 725 18.43 2.91 1.96
N VAL A 726 19.24 2.30 2.80
CA VAL A 726 20.70 2.51 2.87
C VAL A 726 21.38 1.17 2.99
N SER A 727 22.61 1.05 2.47
CA SER A 727 23.48 -0.09 2.74
C SER A 727 24.95 0.36 2.77
N ILE A 728 25.71 -0.23 3.67
CA ILE A 728 27.15 -0.02 3.81
C ILE A 728 27.88 -1.36 3.87
N ASN A 729 28.69 -1.66 2.86
CA ASN A 729 29.36 -2.95 2.70
C ASN A 729 30.72 -2.78 2.00
N GLU A 730 31.41 -3.86 1.64
CA GLU A 730 32.72 -3.83 1.01
C GLU A 730 32.72 -3.25 -0.43
N LYS A 731 31.52 -3.11 -1.05
CA LYS A 731 31.38 -2.46 -2.36
C LYS A 731 31.22 -0.95 -2.28
N GLY A 732 30.84 -0.45 -1.09
CA GLY A 732 30.67 0.96 -0.86
C GLY A 732 29.49 1.31 0.05
N PHE A 733 29.03 2.54 -0.09
CA PHE A 733 27.88 3.10 0.57
C PHE A 733 26.81 3.42 -0.47
N PHE A 734 25.58 2.93 -0.25
CA PHE A 734 24.48 3.02 -1.21
C PHE A 734 23.24 3.67 -0.57
N ILE A 735 22.52 4.43 -1.38
CA ILE A 735 21.23 5.06 -1.02
C ILE A 735 20.19 4.71 -2.09
N ALA A 736 19.07 4.15 -1.67
CA ALA A 736 17.90 3.93 -2.50
C ALA A 736 17.04 5.20 -2.54
N GLU A 737 17.04 5.89 -3.68
CA GLU A 737 16.26 7.11 -3.95
C GLU A 737 14.91 6.75 -4.56
N GLN A 738 13.89 6.57 -3.72
CA GLN A 738 12.56 6.16 -4.16
C GLN A 738 11.93 7.16 -5.15
N GLY A 739 12.07 8.46 -4.90
CA GLY A 739 11.50 9.51 -5.75
C GLY A 739 12.19 9.67 -7.11
N LYS A 740 13.37 9.04 -7.29
CA LYS A 740 14.12 9.05 -8.57
C LYS A 740 14.25 7.69 -9.22
N ASP A 741 13.53 6.69 -8.70
CA ASP A 741 13.52 5.35 -9.26
C ASP A 741 14.93 4.73 -9.43
N ARG A 742 15.85 4.97 -8.47
CA ARG A 742 17.24 4.51 -8.61
C ARG A 742 17.93 4.25 -7.27
N VAL A 743 19.04 3.55 -7.33
CA VAL A 743 20.05 3.50 -6.27
C VAL A 743 21.30 4.23 -6.74
N ILE A 744 21.95 4.94 -5.85
CA ILE A 744 23.21 5.62 -6.06
C ILE A 744 24.24 5.15 -5.03
N GLY A 745 25.53 5.18 -5.41
CA GLY A 745 26.60 4.68 -4.55
C GLY A 745 27.92 5.43 -4.66
N TRP A 746 28.70 5.34 -3.58
CA TRP A 746 30.06 5.86 -3.42
C TRP A 746 30.97 4.72 -2.92
N SER A 747 32.27 4.88 -3.11
CA SER A 747 33.24 3.90 -2.60
C SER A 747 33.24 3.80 -1.06
N ASN A 748 32.83 4.87 -0.36
CA ASN A 748 32.74 4.92 1.10
C ASN A 748 31.83 6.06 1.58
N VAL A 749 31.48 6.07 2.86
CA VAL A 749 30.61 7.06 3.51
C VAL A 749 31.23 8.46 3.49
N GLU A 750 32.55 8.58 3.68
CA GLU A 750 33.24 9.87 3.72
C GLU A 750 33.11 10.64 2.39
N GLU A 751 33.16 9.96 1.25
CA GLU A 751 32.94 10.59 -0.05
C GLU A 751 31.54 11.19 -0.15
N ALA A 752 30.51 10.48 0.29
CA ALA A 752 29.14 10.97 0.31
C ALA A 752 28.98 12.17 1.25
N LEU A 753 29.53 12.10 2.47
CA LEU A 753 29.49 13.17 3.46
C LEU A 753 30.23 14.44 3.02
N ASN A 754 31.25 14.31 2.20
CA ASN A 754 32.00 15.42 1.62
C ASN A 754 31.31 16.05 0.41
N GLY A 755 30.12 15.55 0.00
CA GLY A 755 29.37 16.04 -1.16
C GLY A 755 30.00 15.65 -2.51
N THR A 756 30.87 14.63 -2.53
CA THR A 756 31.40 14.08 -3.78
C THR A 756 30.25 13.44 -4.60
N SER A 757 30.28 13.65 -5.91
CA SER A 757 29.29 13.00 -6.79
C SER A 757 29.39 11.50 -6.69
N HIS A 758 28.23 10.81 -6.72
CA HIS A 758 28.20 9.35 -6.73
C HIS A 758 28.92 8.79 -7.96
N THR A 759 29.57 7.67 -7.79
CA THR A 759 30.37 6.98 -8.84
C THR A 759 29.67 5.73 -9.38
N MET A 760 28.59 5.31 -8.70
CA MET A 760 27.77 4.16 -9.04
C MET A 760 26.30 4.56 -9.08
N SER A 761 25.55 4.02 -10.03
CA SER A 761 24.09 4.14 -10.05
C SER A 761 23.43 2.95 -10.73
N PHE A 762 22.24 2.60 -10.25
CA PHE A 762 21.48 1.41 -10.65
C PHE A 762 20.03 1.79 -10.93
N GLY A 763 19.48 1.32 -12.02
CA GLY A 763 18.13 1.70 -12.44
C GLY A 763 18.09 3.11 -13.06
N GLY A 764 17.04 3.86 -12.78
CA GLY A 764 16.79 5.21 -13.36
C GLY A 764 16.04 5.15 -14.68
N ASP A 765 15.68 3.97 -15.14
CA ASP A 765 14.68 3.79 -16.19
C ASP A 765 13.30 3.80 -15.55
N THR A 766 12.40 4.63 -16.04
CA THR A 766 11.01 4.71 -15.59
C THR A 766 10.16 3.49 -15.96
N GLY A 767 10.77 2.48 -16.59
CA GLY A 767 10.11 1.24 -16.98
C GLY A 767 9.84 0.31 -15.80
N LYS A 768 8.59 0.24 -15.33
CA LYS A 768 8.13 -0.67 -14.25
C LYS A 768 8.35 -2.16 -14.54
N THR A 769 8.66 -2.51 -15.77
CA THR A 769 8.75 -3.89 -16.27
C THR A 769 10.12 -4.20 -16.87
N GLY A 770 10.95 -3.20 -17.08
CA GLY A 770 12.29 -3.33 -17.66
C GLY A 770 13.37 -3.67 -16.62
N THR A 771 14.63 -3.58 -17.05
CA THR A 771 15.83 -3.81 -16.24
C THR A 771 16.23 -2.60 -15.40
N GLY A 772 15.44 -1.51 -15.41
CA GLY A 772 15.55 -0.39 -14.50
C GLY A 772 14.92 -0.70 -13.14
N THR A 773 14.88 0.29 -12.26
CA THR A 773 14.19 0.20 -10.97
C THR A 773 12.99 1.14 -10.92
N LYS A 774 11.97 0.79 -10.11
CA LYS A 774 10.82 1.65 -9.83
C LYS A 774 10.63 1.76 -8.32
N MET A 775 10.64 2.97 -7.80
CA MET A 775 10.48 3.24 -6.37
C MET A 775 11.46 2.41 -5.52
N ALA A 776 12.76 2.52 -5.79
CA ALA A 776 13.80 1.83 -5.03
C ALA A 776 13.67 2.15 -3.53
N SER A 777 13.50 1.12 -2.69
CA SER A 777 13.21 1.30 -1.26
C SER A 777 14.18 0.61 -0.31
N SER A 778 14.89 -0.39 -0.78
CA SER A 778 15.91 -1.11 -0.03
C SER A 778 17.07 -1.49 -0.93
N VAL A 779 18.24 -1.73 -0.37
CA VAL A 779 19.43 -2.12 -1.11
C VAL A 779 20.33 -2.98 -0.22
N HIS A 780 20.84 -4.08 -0.77
CA HIS A 780 21.76 -4.98 -0.06
C HIS A 780 22.73 -5.66 -1.05
N TRP A 781 23.98 -5.88 -0.62
CA TRP A 781 24.97 -6.66 -1.36
C TRP A 781 25.13 -8.05 -0.75
N ASP A 782 24.84 -9.11 -1.52
CA ASP A 782 24.86 -10.49 -1.04
C ASP A 782 26.17 -11.26 -1.35
N GLY A 783 27.19 -10.58 -1.85
CA GLY A 783 28.43 -11.21 -2.34
C GLY A 783 28.45 -11.49 -3.84
N HIS A 784 27.30 -11.50 -4.49
CA HIS A 784 27.12 -11.80 -5.92
C HIS A 784 26.38 -10.70 -6.69
N TYR A 785 25.29 -10.19 -6.10
CA TYR A 785 24.46 -9.15 -6.68
C TYR A 785 24.21 -8.02 -5.67
N LEU A 786 24.14 -6.79 -6.17
CA LEU A 786 23.53 -5.70 -5.43
C LEU A 786 22.01 -5.78 -5.66
N TRP A 787 21.30 -6.23 -4.67
CA TRP A 787 19.85 -6.35 -4.69
C TRP A 787 19.17 -5.03 -4.36
N VAL A 788 18.15 -4.68 -5.13
CA VAL A 788 17.33 -3.49 -4.93
C VAL A 788 15.87 -3.91 -4.80
N GLY A 789 15.28 -3.63 -3.65
CA GLY A 789 13.87 -3.83 -3.40
C GLY A 789 13.05 -2.65 -3.90
N GLU A 790 11.97 -2.92 -4.62
CA GLU A 790 11.07 -1.93 -5.17
C GLU A 790 9.79 -1.83 -4.33
N PHE A 791 9.39 -0.60 -3.99
CA PHE A 791 8.26 -0.33 -3.14
C PHE A 791 6.95 -0.26 -3.95
N LYS A 792 5.91 -0.86 -3.41
CA LYS A 792 4.50 -0.65 -3.74
C LYS A 792 4.06 -1.03 -5.16
N PHE A 793 4.64 -0.48 -6.22
CA PHE A 793 4.06 -0.60 -7.57
C PHE A 793 4.66 -1.71 -8.44
N SER A 794 5.85 -2.15 -8.18
CA SER A 794 6.49 -3.22 -8.95
C SER A 794 6.53 -4.53 -8.17
N ASN A 795 6.64 -4.45 -6.84
CA ASN A 795 6.66 -5.60 -5.92
C ASN A 795 7.67 -6.66 -6.40
N ARG A 796 8.87 -6.23 -6.71
CA ARG A 796 9.94 -7.08 -7.20
C ARG A 796 11.26 -6.73 -6.54
N LEU A 797 12.19 -7.63 -6.65
CA LEU A 797 13.56 -7.47 -6.25
C LEU A 797 14.44 -7.61 -7.49
N THR A 798 15.23 -6.59 -7.79
CA THR A 798 16.14 -6.58 -8.93
C THR A 798 17.59 -6.73 -8.46
N GLY A 799 18.37 -7.60 -9.12
CA GLY A 799 19.76 -7.85 -8.78
C GLY A 799 20.70 -7.38 -9.89
N PHE A 800 21.79 -6.73 -9.50
CA PHE A 800 22.80 -6.15 -10.39
C PHE A 800 24.14 -6.83 -10.13
N ALA A 801 24.71 -7.48 -11.14
CA ALA A 801 26.03 -8.08 -11.07
C ALA A 801 27.13 -7.02 -11.27
N PRO A 802 28.33 -7.16 -10.66
CA PRO A 802 29.45 -6.28 -10.97
C PRO A 802 29.78 -6.29 -12.47
N SER A 803 29.88 -5.10 -13.07
CA SER A 803 30.09 -4.89 -14.50
C SER A 803 31.52 -4.47 -14.85
N LYS A 804 32.37 -4.10 -13.84
CA LYS A 804 33.74 -3.58 -13.98
C LYS A 804 34.78 -4.40 -13.23
#